data_24bf7286b1c7b7f7bf866d5737314a4b
#
_entry.id   24bf7286b1c7b7f7bf866d5737314a4b
#
_cell.length_a   1.000
_cell.length_b   1.000
_cell.length_c   1.000
_cell.angle_alpha   90.00
_cell.angle_beta   90.00
_cell.angle_gamma   90.00
#
_symmetry.space_group_name_H-M   'P 1'
#
loop_
_entity.id
_entity.type
_entity.pdbx_description
1 polymer ?
#
loop_
_entity_poly.entity_id
_entity_poly.type
_entity_poly.pdbx_seq_one_letter_code
_entity_poly.pdbx_strand_id
1 'polypeptide(L)'
;MFGTLGSNAILDLSGLTVKGVAATNNEIAYKTLNDNNLNGGVVLDYLKNVTVTGVDNNLRGEFGKAVLAAGQTSLTVDNTLVLTGSGDLVQSVDANDNKKLAGVTLGQNGVFVTTGADAVVGAITAQTDGELDVADGSLTVEGNVSVAEVYVDGGLTVNGDVTSATLNVDKGSFQTGTVDVDGYKTPGNVTTSHLQIEDTGSFTADGKVTLNDLQPSDDEESYVYGNATIAELYAGKQTVYVGNSAAENSQSGHLVVGELKSGAIFADPAWQEGSVLALDAASTVVVGEVASGASVQAGQGSIVAIGATATADEAAQLFAQTGYGLGDRTTAANKGKDLVKAVLYVSNEKVDAEGKVSYVTATGNLSATGATTYAAVPGVNIGANTMLVMDANKVDTTGATAVFEEDITFNNDAELYVANLSAHDQIKVGTFVSGAEDFAERVEDLTFTGDILMDAALTVDDTTNVGTIGVTMTSDEELAALGYEDIVGMNVAQAMYDQNKNLGTSSSVAFNNWLYTSTNGLGTPKAVRTAAKDVAGLGATTGVQTLTMDAVNQMADTVADRTSILTQRGQGVNVWADVNGGKFEAKTLFDGAGYSSDIYSGVLGLDYQFSCNAVLGAALTIGTADTDSKNSGVAASTDSDLVGFSVYASKTFADIWNVSADIGYLQASNDVTANGYAHAWKFSEDTDAWTVGVRGEVLTKAGSVNIVPHLGLRYTAISTDGFEAGYVTDIDDQNVFQMPVGVTVSVDFETNGWTIAPKFDLSVVPTFGDKDADLKLGITGVSTTDDYAVRVIDSNPVQAQLGVNATNGAWGFGLSYKLGVGSDDRMNNSFNANVRYAF
;
A
#
# COMPACT_ATOMS: atom_id res chain seq x y z
N MET A 1 29.61 -60.17 11.70
CA MET A 1 30.33 -58.90 11.70
C MET A 1 30.39 -58.46 10.25
N PHE A 2 29.52 -57.57 9.86
CA PHE A 2 29.58 -57.00 8.52
C PHE A 2 30.63 -55.90 8.59
N GLY A 3 31.68 -55.97 7.79
CA GLY A 3 32.66 -54.90 7.66
C GLY A 3 32.05 -53.70 6.95
N THR A 4 32.69 -52.54 6.97
CA THR A 4 32.30 -51.34 6.23
C THR A 4 32.15 -51.70 4.77
N LEU A 5 30.93 -51.61 4.24
CA LEU A 5 30.66 -51.80 2.83
C LEU A 5 31.10 -50.54 2.07
N GLY A 6 31.82 -50.71 0.99
CA GLY A 6 32.23 -49.60 0.13
C GLY A 6 31.02 -48.96 -0.55
N SER A 7 31.17 -47.74 -1.02
CA SER A 7 30.10 -46.90 -1.57
C SER A 7 29.32 -47.48 -2.78
N ASN A 8 29.69 -48.61 -3.33
CA ASN A 8 29.04 -49.32 -4.40
C ASN A 8 28.76 -50.79 -4.08
N ALA A 9 28.76 -51.14 -2.81
CA ALA A 9 28.48 -52.52 -2.42
C ALA A 9 26.98 -52.79 -2.48
N ILE A 10 26.57 -53.90 -3.06
CA ILE A 10 25.23 -54.44 -3.02
C ILE A 10 25.18 -55.50 -1.94
N LEU A 11 24.33 -55.30 -0.94
CA LEU A 11 24.01 -56.31 0.05
C LEU A 11 22.76 -57.05 -0.43
N ASP A 12 22.93 -58.25 -0.95
CA ASP A 12 21.82 -59.10 -1.34
C ASP A 12 21.37 -59.90 -0.10
N LEU A 13 20.25 -59.51 0.44
CA LEU A 13 19.60 -60.20 1.56
C LEU A 13 18.58 -61.24 1.07
N SER A 14 18.58 -61.59 -0.23
CA SER A 14 17.71 -62.59 -0.79
C SER A 14 17.94 -63.93 -0.08
N GLY A 15 16.89 -64.44 0.54
CA GLY A 15 16.98 -65.70 1.31
C GLY A 15 17.34 -65.56 2.79
N LEU A 16 17.63 -64.38 3.28
CA LEU A 16 17.71 -64.09 4.70
C LEU A 16 16.33 -63.66 5.24
N THR A 17 15.75 -64.49 6.09
CA THR A 17 14.62 -64.08 6.92
C THR A 17 15.22 -63.40 8.14
N VAL A 18 15.17 -62.05 8.22
CA VAL A 18 15.47 -61.35 9.46
C VAL A 18 14.23 -61.55 10.35
N LYS A 19 14.25 -62.58 11.17
CA LYS A 19 13.20 -62.78 12.18
C LYS A 19 13.40 -61.76 13.27
N GLY A 20 12.29 -61.11 13.66
CA GLY A 20 12.25 -60.28 14.84
C GLY A 20 12.73 -61.10 16.03
N VAL A 21 13.73 -60.56 16.64
CA VAL A 21 14.20 -61.09 17.91
C VAL A 21 13.35 -60.44 18.97
N ALA A 22 12.53 -61.25 19.64
CA ALA A 22 11.92 -60.80 20.87
C ALA A 22 12.98 -60.19 21.76
N ALA A 23 12.69 -59.04 22.38
CA ALA A 23 13.59 -58.12 23.07
C ALA A 23 14.39 -58.67 24.25
N THR A 24 14.82 -59.89 24.19
CA THR A 24 15.71 -60.51 25.19
C THR A 24 16.77 -61.34 24.51
N ASN A 25 17.95 -60.73 24.37
CA ASN A 25 19.26 -61.42 24.24
C ASN A 25 19.83 -61.79 22.90
N ASN A 26 19.45 -61.22 21.79
CA ASN A 26 20.35 -61.27 20.64
C ASN A 26 20.58 -59.84 20.07
N GLU A 27 21.37 -59.15 20.85
CA GLU A 27 22.05 -57.98 20.30
C GLU A 27 22.97 -58.44 19.15
N ILE A 28 22.55 -58.32 17.92
CA ILE A 28 23.51 -57.93 16.91
C ILE A 28 23.81 -56.49 17.25
N ALA A 29 24.76 -56.35 18.17
CA ALA A 29 25.12 -55.06 18.70
C ALA A 29 25.80 -54.24 17.63
N TYR A 30 25.06 -53.41 16.91
CA TYR A 30 25.59 -52.15 16.44
C TYR A 30 25.38 -51.10 17.52
N LYS A 31 26.26 -51.21 18.49
CA LYS A 31 26.38 -50.28 19.58
C LYS A 31 27.23 -49.12 19.09
N THR A 32 26.67 -48.20 18.33
CA THR A 32 27.09 -46.82 18.20
C THR A 32 26.14 -46.05 17.27
N LEU A 33 24.94 -45.90 17.70
CA LEU A 33 24.19 -44.70 17.43
C LEU A 33 23.56 -44.29 18.75
N ASN A 34 23.89 -43.05 19.11
CA ASN A 34 23.47 -42.47 20.36
C ASN A 34 21.99 -42.63 20.59
N ASP A 35 21.75 -43.25 21.69
CA ASP A 35 20.60 -43.06 22.58
C ASP A 35 19.19 -43.31 22.11
N ASN A 36 18.67 -44.14 22.85
CA ASN A 36 17.37 -44.23 23.42
C ASN A 36 16.31 -44.95 22.59
N ASN A 37 16.06 -46.14 23.08
CA ASN A 37 14.88 -46.95 22.87
C ASN A 37 14.68 -47.59 21.49
N LEU A 38 15.73 -48.11 20.94
CA LEU A 38 15.52 -49.10 19.87
C LEU A 38 15.44 -50.48 20.50
N ASN A 39 14.27 -50.89 20.82
CA ASN A 39 14.01 -52.25 21.22
C ASN A 39 14.24 -53.20 20.04
N GLY A 40 15.50 -53.63 19.88
CA GLY A 40 15.84 -54.78 19.05
C GLY A 40 15.94 -54.60 17.53
N GLY A 41 16.14 -53.38 17.01
CA GLY A 41 16.27 -53.15 15.57
C GLY A 41 17.65 -53.36 14.98
N VAL A 42 17.72 -53.75 13.72
CA VAL A 42 18.95 -53.76 12.92
C VAL A 42 19.13 -52.40 12.28
N VAL A 43 20.25 -51.72 12.61
CA VAL A 43 20.62 -50.46 11.95
C VAL A 43 21.55 -50.76 10.79
N LEU A 44 21.16 -50.41 9.58
CA LEU A 44 21.97 -50.50 8.38
C LEU A 44 22.46 -49.09 8.01
N ASP A 45 23.66 -48.74 8.50
CA ASP A 45 24.30 -47.47 8.15
C ASP A 45 25.01 -47.57 6.79
N TYR A 46 24.83 -46.59 5.92
CA TYR A 46 25.52 -46.45 4.64
C TYR A 46 25.29 -47.57 3.61
N LEU A 47 24.04 -47.95 3.39
CA LEU A 47 23.74 -48.90 2.32
C LEU A 47 23.26 -48.14 1.05
N LYS A 48 24.18 -47.97 0.12
CA LYS A 48 23.83 -47.57 -1.25
C LYS A 48 23.55 -48.81 -2.07
N ASN A 49 22.39 -48.91 -2.74
CA ASN A 49 21.96 -50.03 -3.58
C ASN A 49 21.78 -51.35 -2.80
N VAL A 50 20.89 -51.38 -1.83
CA VAL A 50 20.52 -52.57 -1.10
C VAL A 50 19.32 -53.25 -1.73
N THR A 51 19.45 -54.57 -1.97
CA THR A 51 18.28 -55.41 -2.30
C THR A 51 17.77 -56.02 -0.98
N VAL A 52 16.55 -55.59 -0.59
CA VAL A 52 15.93 -56.07 0.64
C VAL A 52 14.89 -57.10 0.27
N THR A 53 14.99 -58.31 0.80
CA THR A 53 14.01 -59.37 0.60
C THR A 53 13.51 -59.86 1.94
N GLY A 54 12.20 -59.85 2.14
CA GLY A 54 11.51 -60.52 3.26
C GLY A 54 11.98 -60.01 4.61
N VAL A 55 11.59 -58.79 5.02
CA VAL A 55 11.98 -58.25 6.31
C VAL A 55 10.85 -58.42 7.31
N ASP A 56 11.05 -59.30 8.25
CA ASP A 56 10.36 -59.30 9.54
C ASP A 56 11.25 -58.49 10.51
N ASN A 57 10.87 -57.26 10.90
CA ASN A 57 11.40 -56.47 12.02
C ASN A 57 12.49 -55.41 11.76
N ASN A 58 12.26 -54.27 12.43
CA ASN A 58 13.16 -53.15 12.79
C ASN A 58 14.45 -53.01 11.95
N LEU A 59 14.32 -52.58 10.73
CA LEU A 59 15.45 -52.23 9.89
C LEU A 59 15.71 -50.71 9.98
N ARG A 60 16.94 -50.37 10.34
CA ARG A 60 17.44 -48.99 10.20
C ARG A 60 18.54 -48.98 9.16
N GLY A 61 18.48 -48.04 8.23
CA GLY A 61 19.57 -47.91 7.28
C GLY A 61 19.50 -46.60 6.52
N GLU A 62 20.67 -46.13 6.10
CA GLU A 62 20.78 -45.04 5.12
C GLU A 62 20.74 -45.70 3.74
N PHE A 63 19.73 -45.35 2.95
CA PHE A 63 19.52 -45.88 1.62
C PHE A 63 19.84 -44.85 0.56
N GLY A 64 20.87 -45.02 -0.22
CA GLY A 64 21.04 -44.29 -1.47
C GLY A 64 20.06 -44.77 -2.54
N LYS A 65 19.76 -46.06 -2.57
CA LYS A 65 18.73 -46.70 -3.38
C LYS A 65 18.51 -48.12 -2.79
N ALA A 66 17.29 -48.45 -2.41
CA ALA A 66 16.92 -49.79 -1.97
C ALA A 66 16.08 -50.48 -3.07
N VAL A 67 16.47 -51.74 -3.40
CA VAL A 67 15.80 -52.52 -4.45
C VAL A 67 15.25 -53.80 -3.81
N LEU A 68 13.96 -54.05 -3.95
CA LEU A 68 13.32 -55.24 -3.46
C LEU A 68 13.65 -56.44 -4.37
N ALA A 69 13.59 -57.66 -3.80
CA ALA A 69 13.77 -58.89 -4.56
C ALA A 69 12.71 -59.08 -5.65
N ALA A 70 13.05 -59.86 -6.66
CA ALA A 70 12.14 -60.11 -7.79
C ALA A 70 10.80 -60.71 -7.30
N GLY A 71 9.71 -60.04 -7.69
CA GLY A 71 8.37 -60.48 -7.33
C GLY A 71 7.79 -59.83 -6.07
N GLN A 72 8.60 -59.04 -5.34
CA GLN A 72 8.11 -58.24 -4.21
C GLN A 72 7.72 -56.81 -4.69
N THR A 73 6.59 -56.36 -4.22
CA THR A 73 6.05 -55.02 -4.56
C THR A 73 6.04 -54.05 -3.40
N SER A 74 6.24 -54.57 -2.18
CA SER A 74 6.31 -53.78 -0.96
C SER A 74 7.30 -54.33 0.03
N LEU A 75 7.84 -53.47 0.88
CA LEU A 75 8.62 -53.82 2.03
C LEU A 75 7.69 -54.03 3.23
N THR A 76 7.74 -55.20 3.92
CA THR A 76 6.93 -55.41 5.14
C THR A 76 7.74 -55.00 6.36
N VAL A 77 7.17 -54.23 7.24
CA VAL A 77 7.73 -53.71 8.47
C VAL A 77 6.86 -54.09 9.65
N ASP A 78 7.29 -55.04 10.45
CA ASP A 78 6.50 -55.57 11.61
C ASP A 78 6.76 -54.80 12.92
N ASN A 79 7.87 -54.06 12.98
CA ASN A 79 8.22 -53.22 14.14
C ASN A 79 8.61 -51.82 13.67
N THR A 80 9.88 -51.43 13.75
CA THR A 80 10.34 -50.12 13.37
C THR A 80 11.33 -50.17 12.20
N LEU A 81 11.06 -49.46 11.10
CA LEU A 81 12.00 -49.16 10.05
C LEU A 81 12.33 -47.66 10.11
N VAL A 82 13.62 -47.37 10.27
CA VAL A 82 14.12 -46.02 10.19
C VAL A 82 14.91 -45.85 8.90
N LEU A 83 14.45 -45.00 8.02
CA LEU A 83 15.13 -44.65 6.80
C LEU A 83 15.95 -43.38 7.03
N THR A 84 17.29 -43.51 6.87
CA THR A 84 18.20 -42.36 6.94
C THR A 84 18.93 -42.19 5.62
N GLY A 85 19.10 -40.94 5.17
CA GLY A 85 19.75 -40.64 3.89
C GLY A 85 18.78 -40.59 2.71
N SER A 86 19.28 -40.13 1.57
CA SER A 86 18.48 -39.85 0.37
C SER A 86 18.42 -41.07 -0.53
N GLY A 87 17.25 -41.39 -1.05
CA GLY A 87 17.08 -42.44 -2.05
C GLY A 87 15.68 -42.94 -2.29
N ASP A 88 15.54 -43.78 -3.30
CA ASP A 88 14.29 -44.37 -3.72
C ASP A 88 14.19 -45.83 -3.26
N LEU A 89 13.02 -46.21 -2.73
CA LEU A 89 12.67 -47.60 -2.56
C LEU A 89 12.05 -48.12 -3.85
N VAL A 90 12.73 -49.04 -4.55
CA VAL A 90 12.28 -49.55 -5.84
C VAL A 90 12.04 -51.06 -5.81
N GLN A 91 11.09 -51.52 -6.62
CA GLN A 91 10.90 -52.93 -6.93
C GLN A 91 12.08 -53.42 -7.75
N SER A 92 12.35 -54.76 -7.78
CA SER A 92 13.36 -55.29 -8.68
C SER A 92 13.07 -54.90 -10.12
N VAL A 93 14.10 -54.37 -10.80
CA VAL A 93 13.97 -53.83 -12.17
C VAL A 93 13.79 -55.03 -13.10
N ASP A 94 12.84 -54.94 -14.02
CA ASP A 94 12.69 -55.90 -15.09
C ASP A 94 13.79 -55.70 -16.15
N ALA A 95 13.87 -56.64 -17.14
CA ALA A 95 14.88 -56.58 -18.19
C ALA A 95 14.84 -55.32 -19.08
N ASN A 96 13.82 -54.46 -18.94
CA ASN A 96 13.62 -53.22 -19.70
C ASN A 96 13.95 -51.95 -18.91
N ASP A 97 14.58 -52.09 -17.73
CA ASP A 97 15.00 -50.98 -16.89
C ASP A 97 13.91 -50.01 -16.45
N ASN A 98 12.66 -50.49 -16.43
CA ASN A 98 11.54 -49.68 -15.93
C ASN A 98 11.58 -49.62 -14.40
N LYS A 99 11.93 -48.44 -13.90
CA LYS A 99 11.97 -48.16 -12.46
C LYS A 99 10.54 -48.07 -11.93
N LYS A 100 10.17 -48.99 -11.04
CA LYS A 100 8.91 -48.99 -10.33
C LYS A 100 9.14 -48.86 -8.85
N LEU A 101 8.53 -47.87 -8.21
CA LEU A 101 8.63 -47.66 -6.77
C LEU A 101 7.98 -48.82 -6.02
N ALA A 102 8.61 -49.18 -4.89
CA ALA A 102 8.07 -50.19 -3.99
C ALA A 102 7.27 -49.49 -2.87
N GLY A 103 6.17 -50.13 -2.47
CA GLY A 103 5.43 -49.70 -1.29
C GLY A 103 6.07 -50.16 0.03
N VAL A 104 5.51 -49.65 1.11
CA VAL A 104 5.80 -50.10 2.49
C VAL A 104 4.52 -50.65 3.09
N THR A 105 4.56 -51.88 3.63
CA THR A 105 3.48 -52.49 4.35
C THR A 105 3.83 -52.65 5.82
N LEU A 106 3.15 -51.91 6.67
CA LEU A 106 3.34 -51.99 8.12
C LEU A 106 2.53 -53.15 8.68
N GLY A 107 3.18 -54.02 9.45
CA GLY A 107 2.54 -55.06 10.24
C GLY A 107 1.82 -54.46 11.44
N GLN A 108 1.34 -55.35 12.33
CA GLN A 108 0.73 -54.89 13.58
C GLN A 108 1.76 -54.16 14.44
N ASN A 109 1.48 -52.88 14.77
CA ASN A 109 2.37 -51.93 15.43
C ASN A 109 3.68 -51.64 14.65
N GLY A 110 3.64 -51.76 13.32
CA GLY A 110 4.78 -51.40 12.48
C GLY A 110 4.96 -49.87 12.41
N VAL A 111 6.17 -49.38 12.59
CA VAL A 111 6.52 -47.95 12.53
C VAL A 111 7.53 -47.69 11.41
N PHE A 112 7.18 -46.76 10.51
CA PHE A 112 8.11 -46.32 9.46
C PHE A 112 8.55 -44.88 9.73
N VAL A 113 9.81 -44.72 10.01
CA VAL A 113 10.43 -43.45 10.36
C VAL A 113 11.38 -43.00 9.27
N THR A 114 11.32 -41.75 8.87
CA THR A 114 12.36 -41.12 8.04
C THR A 114 13.06 -40.01 8.82
N THR A 115 14.37 -39.95 8.70
CA THR A 115 15.19 -38.97 9.41
C THR A 115 16.39 -38.54 8.57
N GLY A 116 16.57 -37.25 8.34
CA GLY A 116 17.71 -36.70 7.59
C GLY A 116 17.79 -37.14 6.13
N ALA A 117 16.67 -37.56 5.52
CA ALA A 117 16.62 -38.13 4.19
C ALA A 117 15.69 -37.39 3.23
N ASP A 118 16.05 -37.42 1.95
CA ASP A 118 15.12 -37.17 0.85
C ASP A 118 14.77 -38.52 0.22
N ALA A 119 13.64 -39.08 0.61
CA ALA A 119 13.27 -40.44 0.23
C ALA A 119 12.00 -40.45 -0.65
N VAL A 120 11.95 -41.41 -1.59
CA VAL A 120 10.77 -41.64 -2.43
C VAL A 120 10.34 -43.10 -2.33
N VAL A 121 9.08 -43.31 -1.98
CA VAL A 121 8.51 -44.68 -1.86
C VAL A 121 7.20 -44.77 -2.66
N GLY A 122 6.72 -46.00 -2.88
CA GLY A 122 5.40 -46.24 -3.39
C GLY A 122 4.32 -46.03 -2.32
N ALA A 123 3.21 -46.77 -2.40
CA ALA A 123 2.15 -46.64 -1.37
C ALA A 123 2.64 -47.16 0.02
N ILE A 124 2.13 -46.56 1.08
CA ILE A 124 2.32 -46.98 2.45
C ILE A 124 1.00 -47.51 3.02
N THR A 125 0.97 -48.76 3.48
CA THR A 125 -0.25 -49.38 4.03
C THR A 125 0.07 -50.07 5.34
N ALA A 126 -0.87 -50.03 6.28
CA ALA A 126 -0.80 -50.77 7.52
C ALA A 126 -1.89 -51.83 7.62
N GLN A 127 -1.66 -52.88 8.36
CA GLN A 127 -2.71 -53.88 8.67
C GLN A 127 -3.58 -53.43 9.85
N THR A 128 -2.98 -52.96 10.92
CA THR A 128 -3.60 -52.35 12.11
C THR A 128 -2.51 -51.56 12.85
N ASP A 129 -2.88 -50.46 13.49
CA ASP A 129 -2.03 -49.70 14.41
C ASP A 129 -0.62 -49.33 13.87
N GLY A 130 -0.51 -49.18 12.53
CA GLY A 130 0.79 -48.77 11.91
C GLY A 130 0.97 -47.27 11.93
N GLU A 131 2.23 -46.84 12.13
CA GLU A 131 2.61 -45.42 12.26
C GLU A 131 3.59 -45.04 11.16
N LEU A 132 3.38 -43.87 10.58
CA LEU A 132 4.30 -43.16 9.70
C LEU A 132 4.84 -41.94 10.44
N ASP A 133 6.15 -41.86 10.61
CA ASP A 133 6.83 -40.74 11.27
C ASP A 133 7.88 -40.14 10.33
N VAL A 134 7.68 -38.92 9.87
CA VAL A 134 8.60 -38.13 9.09
C VAL A 134 9.32 -37.17 10.04
N ALA A 135 10.28 -37.68 10.79
CA ALA A 135 10.95 -36.99 11.89
C ALA A 135 11.90 -35.88 11.42
N ASP A 136 12.46 -35.99 10.20
CA ASP A 136 13.30 -34.95 9.58
C ASP A 136 13.53 -35.29 8.09
N GLY A 137 13.98 -34.30 7.28
CA GLY A 137 14.15 -34.45 5.84
C GLY A 137 12.85 -34.42 5.07
N SER A 138 12.78 -35.08 3.90
CA SER A 138 11.57 -35.15 3.09
C SER A 138 11.23 -36.58 2.66
N LEU A 139 9.96 -36.94 2.71
CA LEU A 139 9.42 -38.18 2.19
C LEU A 139 8.37 -37.86 1.09
N THR A 140 8.61 -38.44 -0.09
CA THR A 140 7.60 -38.46 -1.16
C THR A 140 7.00 -39.84 -1.29
N VAL A 141 5.68 -39.94 -1.18
CA VAL A 141 4.91 -41.17 -1.39
C VAL A 141 4.16 -41.06 -2.72
N GLU A 142 4.59 -41.88 -3.68
CA GLU A 142 3.99 -41.89 -5.06
C GLU A 142 2.68 -42.68 -5.15
N GLY A 143 2.05 -42.96 -4.03
CA GLY A 143 0.80 -43.69 -3.93
C GLY A 143 0.03 -43.25 -2.68
N ASN A 144 -0.93 -44.08 -2.28
CA ASN A 144 -1.75 -43.79 -1.11
C ASN A 144 -0.99 -44.11 0.20
N VAL A 145 -1.33 -43.38 1.24
CA VAL A 145 -0.93 -43.65 2.63
C VAL A 145 -2.19 -44.12 3.37
N SER A 146 -2.13 -45.33 3.97
CA SER A 146 -3.21 -45.85 4.79
C SER A 146 -2.62 -46.49 6.04
N VAL A 147 -2.58 -45.73 7.12
CA VAL A 147 -1.96 -46.09 8.40
C VAL A 147 -2.84 -45.59 9.56
N ALA A 148 -2.56 -46.04 10.80
CA ALA A 148 -3.30 -45.54 11.96
C ALA A 148 -2.87 -44.11 12.32
N GLU A 149 -1.55 -43.86 12.32
CA GLU A 149 -1.03 -42.58 12.78
C GLU A 149 0.03 -42.02 11.80
N VAL A 150 -0.01 -40.71 11.56
CA VAL A 150 0.95 -39.97 10.72
C VAL A 150 1.48 -38.79 11.52
N TYR A 151 2.81 -38.76 11.73
CA TYR A 151 3.52 -37.64 12.35
C TYR A 151 4.50 -37.01 11.37
N VAL A 152 4.53 -35.68 11.30
CA VAL A 152 5.30 -34.94 10.32
C VAL A 152 6.06 -33.79 10.99
N ASP A 153 7.32 -34.00 11.29
CA ASP A 153 8.27 -32.97 11.73
C ASP A 153 9.14 -32.49 10.57
N GLY A 154 9.26 -33.29 9.49
CA GLY A 154 9.93 -32.98 8.23
C GLY A 154 8.95 -32.63 7.11
N GLY A 155 9.31 -32.95 5.86
CA GLY A 155 8.44 -32.74 4.68
C GLY A 155 7.78 -34.04 4.23
N LEU A 156 6.44 -34.11 4.18
CA LEU A 156 5.71 -35.23 3.61
C LEU A 156 4.89 -34.80 2.41
N THR A 157 5.20 -35.37 1.24
CA THR A 157 4.39 -35.20 0.03
C THR A 157 3.75 -36.53 -0.34
N VAL A 158 2.44 -36.58 -0.46
CA VAL A 158 1.69 -37.78 -0.86
C VAL A 158 0.99 -37.53 -2.19
N ASN A 159 1.43 -38.24 -3.22
CA ASN A 159 0.84 -38.14 -4.55
C ASN A 159 -0.40 -39.05 -4.72
N GLY A 160 -1.13 -39.30 -3.66
CA GLY A 160 -2.32 -40.10 -3.57
C GLY A 160 -3.19 -39.70 -2.39
N ASP A 161 -4.11 -40.59 -2.00
CA ASP A 161 -4.98 -40.36 -0.84
C ASP A 161 -4.29 -40.75 0.46
N VAL A 162 -4.63 -40.04 1.55
CA VAL A 162 -4.20 -40.35 2.90
C VAL A 162 -5.38 -40.79 3.75
N THR A 163 -5.24 -41.90 4.44
CA THR A 163 -6.22 -42.40 5.44
C THR A 163 -5.49 -42.73 6.73
N SER A 164 -5.89 -42.08 7.82
CA SER A 164 -5.33 -42.26 9.14
C SER A 164 -6.39 -42.13 10.23
N ALA A 165 -6.11 -42.55 11.45
CA ALA A 165 -6.89 -42.14 12.61
C ALA A 165 -6.40 -40.79 13.14
N THR A 166 -5.06 -40.59 13.17
CA THR A 166 -4.43 -39.34 13.59
C THR A 166 -3.48 -38.85 12.49
N LEU A 167 -3.55 -37.55 12.19
CA LEU A 167 -2.56 -36.86 11.36
C LEU A 167 -2.08 -35.62 12.11
N ASN A 168 -0.81 -35.64 12.47
CA ASN A 168 -0.16 -34.55 13.20
C ASN A 168 0.99 -33.98 12.37
N VAL A 169 1.01 -32.64 12.18
CA VAL A 169 2.08 -31.89 11.53
C VAL A 169 2.65 -30.90 12.55
N ASP A 170 3.77 -31.27 13.20
CA ASP A 170 4.34 -30.48 14.31
C ASP A 170 5.18 -29.28 13.78
N LYS A 171 6.27 -29.58 13.06
CA LYS A 171 7.18 -28.51 12.56
C LYS A 171 7.39 -28.54 11.07
N GLY A 172 6.91 -29.57 10.43
CA GLY A 172 7.17 -29.87 9.05
C GLY A 172 6.13 -29.34 8.08
N SER A 173 6.18 -29.88 6.87
CA SER A 173 5.21 -29.59 5.83
C SER A 173 4.55 -30.87 5.33
N PHE A 174 3.25 -30.85 5.24
CA PHE A 174 2.43 -31.91 4.64
C PHE A 174 1.74 -31.39 3.39
N GLN A 175 1.81 -32.16 2.32
CA GLN A 175 1.11 -31.84 1.07
C GLN A 175 0.53 -33.09 0.42
N THR A 176 -0.70 -33.01 -0.09
CA THR A 176 -1.31 -34.04 -0.95
C THR A 176 -1.56 -33.51 -2.36
N GLY A 177 -1.66 -34.44 -3.32
CA GLY A 177 -1.96 -34.17 -4.73
C GLY A 177 -0.76 -34.26 -5.64
N THR A 178 -1.02 -34.64 -6.90
CA THR A 178 -0.01 -34.70 -7.95
C THR A 178 -0.17 -33.59 -8.96
N VAL A 179 0.97 -33.07 -9.44
CA VAL A 179 1.02 -32.26 -10.63
C VAL A 179 1.68 -33.09 -11.75
N ASP A 180 0.96 -33.44 -12.79
CA ASP A 180 1.51 -34.16 -13.93
C ASP A 180 2.41 -33.28 -14.80
N VAL A 181 3.06 -33.90 -15.80
CA VAL A 181 3.99 -33.22 -16.71
C VAL A 181 3.33 -32.10 -17.56
N ASP A 182 2.03 -32.12 -17.69
CA ASP A 182 1.23 -31.14 -18.44
C ASP A 182 0.64 -30.06 -17.50
N GLY A 183 0.93 -30.13 -16.20
CA GLY A 183 0.46 -29.19 -15.21
C GLY A 183 -0.94 -29.45 -14.67
N TYR A 184 -1.57 -30.57 -15.04
CA TYR A 184 -2.84 -30.97 -14.44
C TYR A 184 -2.60 -31.48 -13.03
N LYS A 185 -3.39 -30.96 -12.07
CA LYS A 185 -3.38 -31.42 -10.70
C LYS A 185 -4.39 -32.54 -10.51
N THR A 186 -3.92 -33.65 -9.98
CA THR A 186 -4.82 -34.70 -9.47
C THR A 186 -4.87 -34.52 -7.95
N PRO A 187 -6.02 -34.11 -7.40
CA PRO A 187 -6.13 -33.86 -5.98
C PRO A 187 -6.01 -35.15 -5.17
N GLY A 188 -5.23 -35.10 -4.10
CA GLY A 188 -5.18 -36.18 -3.11
C GLY A 188 -6.12 -35.88 -1.96
N ASN A 189 -6.89 -36.88 -1.53
CA ASN A 189 -7.84 -36.73 -0.44
C ASN A 189 -7.22 -37.18 0.89
N VAL A 190 -7.65 -36.54 1.96
CA VAL A 190 -7.29 -36.91 3.34
C VAL A 190 -8.52 -37.38 4.10
N THR A 191 -8.44 -38.53 4.76
CA THR A 191 -9.47 -39.03 5.67
C THR A 191 -8.79 -39.33 7.00
N THR A 192 -9.15 -38.60 8.04
CA THR A 192 -8.61 -38.81 9.39
C THR A 192 -9.68 -38.57 10.45
N SER A 193 -9.47 -39.06 11.68
CA SER A 193 -10.36 -38.71 12.80
C SER A 193 -9.84 -37.47 13.55
N HIS A 194 -8.53 -37.34 13.66
CA HIS A 194 -7.89 -36.19 14.31
C HIS A 194 -6.89 -35.53 13.36
N LEU A 195 -7.05 -34.25 13.15
CA LEU A 195 -6.12 -33.40 12.43
C LEU A 195 -5.51 -32.39 13.40
N GLN A 196 -4.20 -32.44 13.56
CA GLN A 196 -3.48 -31.51 14.42
C GLN A 196 -2.34 -30.86 13.66
N ILE A 197 -2.33 -29.53 13.59
CA ILE A 197 -1.27 -28.74 12.96
C ILE A 197 -0.68 -27.85 14.04
N GLU A 198 0.58 -28.11 14.41
CA GLU A 198 1.27 -27.36 15.45
C GLU A 198 1.80 -26.01 14.92
N ASP A 199 2.31 -25.19 15.81
CA ASP A 199 2.70 -23.79 15.61
C ASP A 199 3.50 -23.50 14.32
N THR A 200 4.50 -24.33 14.01
CA THR A 200 5.33 -24.16 12.81
C THR A 200 4.97 -25.13 11.67
N GLY A 201 3.95 -25.95 11.87
CA GLY A 201 3.47 -26.90 10.89
C GLY A 201 2.74 -26.25 9.73
N SER A 202 2.92 -26.82 8.54
CA SER A 202 2.22 -26.41 7.31
C SER A 202 1.51 -27.60 6.67
N PHE A 203 0.20 -27.45 6.47
CA PHE A 203 -0.65 -28.48 5.89
C PHE A 203 -1.33 -27.97 4.62
N THR A 204 -1.20 -28.71 3.52
CA THR A 204 -1.89 -28.42 2.27
C THR A 204 -2.56 -29.66 1.71
N ALA A 205 -3.86 -29.61 1.52
CA ALA A 205 -4.62 -30.65 0.85
C ALA A 205 -5.36 -30.07 -0.36
N ASP A 206 -4.88 -30.42 -1.57
CA ASP A 206 -5.47 -29.99 -2.84
C ASP A 206 -6.83 -30.68 -3.13
N GLY A 207 -7.19 -31.72 -2.38
CA GLY A 207 -8.41 -32.48 -2.48
C GLY A 207 -9.32 -32.29 -1.26
N LYS A 208 -10.14 -33.31 -1.07
CA LYS A 208 -11.12 -33.38 0.01
C LYS A 208 -10.46 -33.81 1.31
N VAL A 209 -10.68 -33.08 2.39
CA VAL A 209 -10.37 -33.50 3.76
C VAL A 209 -11.67 -33.94 4.45
N THR A 210 -11.69 -35.18 4.95
CA THR A 210 -12.83 -35.74 5.70
C THR A 210 -12.36 -36.06 7.11
N LEU A 211 -13.00 -35.43 8.08
CA LEU A 211 -12.83 -35.78 9.47
C LEU A 211 -13.93 -36.79 9.83
N ASN A 212 -13.53 -37.99 10.26
CA ASN A 212 -14.51 -39.00 10.69
C ASN A 212 -15.12 -38.58 12.04
N ASP A 213 -16.40 -38.92 12.26
CA ASP A 213 -17.02 -38.66 13.54
C ASP A 213 -16.25 -39.40 14.66
N LEU A 214 -15.90 -38.64 15.70
CA LEU A 214 -15.24 -39.18 16.88
C LEU A 214 -16.19 -40.12 17.63
N GLN A 215 -15.65 -41.17 18.24
CA GLN A 215 -16.46 -41.99 19.15
C GLN A 215 -16.78 -41.16 20.40
N PRO A 216 -17.91 -41.40 21.07
CA PRO A 216 -18.32 -40.61 22.25
C PRO A 216 -17.35 -40.62 23.43
N SER A 217 -16.31 -41.46 23.38
CA SER A 217 -15.23 -41.57 24.38
C SER A 217 -13.95 -40.83 24.03
N ASP A 218 -13.91 -40.26 22.84
CA ASP A 218 -12.70 -39.59 22.37
C ASP A 218 -12.81 -38.09 22.67
N ASP A 219 -11.95 -37.59 23.56
CA ASP A 219 -11.90 -36.21 23.99
C ASP A 219 -11.00 -35.37 23.04
N GLU A 220 -10.52 -35.96 21.95
CA GLU A 220 -9.58 -35.33 21.04
C GLU A 220 -10.29 -34.70 19.84
N GLU A 221 -10.27 -33.38 19.78
CA GLU A 221 -10.80 -32.57 18.67
C GLU A 221 -9.68 -32.28 17.64
N SER A 222 -10.04 -31.71 16.49
CA SER A 222 -9.05 -31.31 15.49
C SER A 222 -8.59 -29.87 15.73
N TYR A 223 -7.28 -29.62 15.65
CA TYR A 223 -6.67 -28.30 15.95
C TYR A 223 -5.74 -27.83 14.87
N VAL A 224 -5.76 -26.53 14.58
CA VAL A 224 -4.86 -25.83 13.67
C VAL A 224 -4.19 -24.69 14.42
N TYR A 225 -2.97 -24.88 14.88
CA TYR A 225 -2.13 -23.84 15.52
C TYR A 225 -1.07 -23.30 14.57
N GLY A 226 -0.82 -23.96 13.44
CA GLY A 226 0.05 -23.53 12.34
C GLY A 226 -0.76 -23.05 11.14
N ASN A 227 -0.27 -23.39 9.94
CA ASN A 227 -0.87 -22.99 8.68
C ASN A 227 -1.54 -24.20 7.99
N ALA A 228 -2.81 -24.08 7.62
CA ALA A 228 -3.52 -25.13 6.87
C ALA A 228 -4.25 -24.54 5.67
N THR A 229 -4.14 -25.24 4.53
CA THR A 229 -4.91 -24.95 3.31
C THR A 229 -5.60 -26.20 2.83
N ILE A 230 -6.92 -26.16 2.71
CA ILE A 230 -7.79 -27.28 2.39
C ILE A 230 -8.76 -26.86 1.28
N ALA A 231 -8.82 -27.62 0.20
CA ALA A 231 -9.75 -27.32 -0.89
C ALA A 231 -11.22 -27.57 -0.46
N GLU A 232 -11.53 -28.75 0.08
CA GLU A 232 -12.87 -29.10 0.59
C GLU A 232 -12.76 -29.76 1.95
N LEU A 233 -13.49 -29.24 2.96
CA LEU A 233 -13.51 -29.79 4.32
C LEU A 233 -14.88 -30.39 4.68
N TYR A 234 -14.87 -31.65 5.07
CA TYR A 234 -15.99 -32.42 5.61
C TYR A 234 -15.68 -32.75 7.08
N ALA A 235 -16.01 -31.84 8.00
CA ALA A 235 -15.71 -32.03 9.41
C ALA A 235 -16.79 -32.89 10.15
N GLY A 236 -17.82 -33.34 9.46
CA GLY A 236 -18.84 -34.24 10.04
C GLY A 236 -19.60 -33.58 11.18
N LYS A 237 -19.38 -34.07 12.42
CA LYS A 237 -19.92 -33.46 13.66
C LYS A 237 -18.83 -32.77 14.48
N GLN A 238 -17.60 -32.78 14.01
CA GLN A 238 -16.49 -32.17 14.72
C GLN A 238 -16.49 -30.64 14.58
N THR A 239 -15.82 -30.02 15.55
CA THR A 239 -15.38 -28.64 15.47
C THR A 239 -13.86 -28.60 15.22
N VAL A 240 -13.40 -27.90 14.20
CA VAL A 240 -11.97 -27.62 13.99
C VAL A 240 -11.64 -26.31 14.70
N TYR A 241 -10.77 -26.38 15.68
CA TYR A 241 -10.30 -25.22 16.44
C TYR A 241 -9.08 -24.61 15.75
N VAL A 242 -9.10 -23.29 15.54
CA VAL A 242 -8.00 -22.57 14.87
C VAL A 242 -7.41 -21.57 15.86
N GLY A 243 -6.19 -21.85 16.33
CA GLY A 243 -5.57 -21.15 17.45
C GLY A 243 -5.87 -21.77 18.81
N ASN A 244 -5.27 -21.24 19.85
CA ASN A 244 -5.40 -21.73 21.22
C ASN A 244 -5.36 -20.57 22.23
N SER A 245 -6.37 -20.45 23.06
CA SER A 245 -6.49 -19.44 24.12
C SER A 245 -5.92 -19.86 25.46
N ALA A 246 -5.46 -21.11 25.63
CA ALA A 246 -4.96 -21.60 26.92
C ALA A 246 -3.77 -20.74 27.42
N ALA A 247 -3.90 -20.20 28.63
CA ALA A 247 -3.15 -19.06 29.17
C ALA A 247 -1.61 -19.19 29.27
N GLU A 248 -1.04 -20.39 29.08
CA GLU A 248 0.41 -20.59 29.18
C GLU A 248 1.13 -20.63 27.80
N ASN A 249 0.39 -20.92 26.72
CA ASN A 249 0.93 -21.00 25.36
C ASN A 249 -0.15 -20.59 24.33
N SER A 250 -0.57 -19.34 24.35
CA SER A 250 -1.50 -18.85 23.31
C SER A 250 -0.81 -18.88 21.94
N GLN A 251 -1.42 -19.60 21.00
CA GLN A 251 -0.93 -19.76 19.62
C GLN A 251 -2.00 -19.29 18.65
N SER A 252 -1.59 -18.51 17.64
CA SER A 252 -2.44 -18.19 16.51
C SER A 252 -2.42 -19.32 15.50
N GLY A 253 -3.59 -19.62 14.91
CA GLY A 253 -3.70 -20.56 13.81
C GLY A 253 -4.19 -19.86 12.55
N HIS A 254 -3.81 -20.37 11.39
CA HIS A 254 -4.20 -19.84 10.10
C HIS A 254 -4.78 -20.95 9.23
N LEU A 255 -6.09 -20.89 8.96
CA LEU A 255 -6.79 -21.87 8.18
C LEU A 255 -7.45 -21.24 6.95
N VAL A 256 -7.17 -21.80 5.79
CA VAL A 256 -7.85 -21.47 4.53
C VAL A 256 -8.59 -22.71 4.03
N VAL A 257 -9.90 -22.60 3.83
CA VAL A 257 -10.77 -23.66 3.31
C VAL A 257 -11.49 -23.14 2.07
N GLY A 258 -11.35 -23.82 0.95
CA GLY A 258 -12.08 -23.46 -0.25
C GLY A 258 -13.60 -23.65 -0.06
N GLU A 259 -14.03 -24.80 0.48
CA GLU A 259 -15.42 -25.07 0.76
C GLU A 259 -15.59 -25.92 2.03
N LEU A 260 -16.34 -25.40 3.01
CA LEU A 260 -16.76 -26.16 4.21
C LEU A 260 -18.09 -26.86 3.93
N LYS A 261 -18.04 -28.20 3.78
CA LYS A 261 -19.19 -29.03 3.42
C LYS A 261 -20.03 -29.48 4.64
N SER A 262 -19.39 -29.63 5.80
CA SER A 262 -20.10 -30.06 7.04
C SER A 262 -19.22 -29.80 8.27
N GLY A 263 -19.85 -29.78 9.44
CA GLY A 263 -19.20 -29.56 10.73
C GLY A 263 -19.02 -28.09 11.06
N ALA A 264 -18.06 -27.81 11.91
CA ALA A 264 -17.83 -26.46 12.39
C ALA A 264 -16.34 -26.06 12.37
N ILE A 265 -16.08 -24.77 12.19
CA ILE A 265 -14.77 -24.14 12.40
C ILE A 265 -14.96 -23.07 13.48
N PHE A 266 -14.08 -23.09 14.48
CA PHE A 266 -14.01 -22.08 15.52
C PHE A 266 -12.62 -21.44 15.51
N ALA A 267 -12.57 -20.15 15.16
CA ALA A 267 -11.36 -19.36 15.30
C ALA A 267 -11.18 -19.02 16.79
N ASP A 268 -10.38 -19.80 17.48
CA ASP A 268 -10.07 -19.64 18.90
C ASP A 268 -8.99 -18.57 19.08
N PRO A 269 -9.07 -17.72 20.10
CA PRO A 269 -8.16 -16.60 20.24
C PRO A 269 -6.73 -17.02 20.59
N ALA A 270 -5.77 -16.39 19.96
CA ALA A 270 -4.42 -16.25 20.50
C ALA A 270 -4.41 -15.02 21.43
N TRP A 271 -4.96 -15.11 22.63
CA TRP A 271 -5.18 -13.92 23.44
C TRP A 271 -4.50 -13.97 24.80
N GLN A 272 -3.84 -12.87 25.17
CA GLN A 272 -3.36 -12.64 26.54
C GLN A 272 -4.30 -11.68 27.25
N GLU A 273 -4.84 -12.10 28.38
CA GLU A 273 -5.76 -11.30 29.19
C GLU A 273 -5.18 -9.90 29.50
N GLY A 274 -5.93 -8.85 29.14
CA GLY A 274 -5.57 -7.47 29.41
C GLY A 274 -4.73 -6.75 28.35
N SER A 275 -4.38 -7.39 27.22
CA SER A 275 -3.64 -6.76 26.11
C SER A 275 -4.52 -6.42 24.91
N VAL A 276 -4.06 -5.44 24.12
CA VAL A 276 -4.52 -5.25 22.74
C VAL A 276 -3.75 -6.22 21.88
N LEU A 277 -4.45 -7.06 21.14
CA LEU A 277 -3.83 -8.03 20.24
C LEU A 277 -3.35 -7.30 18.97
N ALA A 278 -2.11 -7.55 18.57
CA ALA A 278 -1.62 -7.13 17.27
C ALA A 278 -2.33 -7.93 16.16
N LEU A 279 -2.63 -7.31 15.02
CA LEU A 279 -3.41 -7.96 13.95
C LEU A 279 -2.68 -9.17 13.34
N ASP A 280 -1.36 -9.12 13.29
CA ASP A 280 -0.49 -10.22 12.83
C ASP A 280 -0.41 -11.42 13.80
N ALA A 281 -0.87 -11.22 15.05
CA ALA A 281 -0.98 -12.27 16.05
C ALA A 281 -2.42 -12.83 16.18
N ALA A 282 -3.36 -12.37 15.37
CA ALA A 282 -4.73 -12.88 15.37
C ALA A 282 -4.80 -14.26 14.72
N SER A 283 -5.66 -15.12 15.27
CA SER A 283 -6.07 -16.33 14.54
C SER A 283 -6.91 -15.94 13.33
N THR A 284 -6.63 -16.53 12.17
CA THR A 284 -7.33 -16.22 10.93
C THR A 284 -7.96 -17.45 10.31
N VAL A 285 -9.20 -17.31 9.89
CA VAL A 285 -9.93 -18.33 9.14
C VAL A 285 -10.48 -17.71 7.87
N VAL A 286 -10.19 -18.33 6.73
CA VAL A 286 -10.76 -17.96 5.43
C VAL A 286 -11.57 -19.14 4.92
N VAL A 287 -12.84 -18.92 4.58
CA VAL A 287 -13.69 -19.96 3.99
C VAL A 287 -14.35 -19.41 2.73
N GLY A 288 -14.05 -20.02 1.58
CA GLY A 288 -14.60 -19.58 0.29
C GLY A 288 -16.12 -19.77 0.21
N GLU A 289 -16.61 -20.95 0.56
CA GLU A 289 -18.05 -21.29 0.60
C GLU A 289 -18.37 -22.10 1.85
N VAL A 290 -19.46 -21.78 2.54
CA VAL A 290 -19.96 -22.52 3.71
C VAL A 290 -21.29 -23.20 3.35
N ALA A 291 -21.35 -24.51 3.39
CA ALA A 291 -22.57 -25.24 3.09
C ALA A 291 -23.67 -24.98 4.13
N SER A 292 -24.94 -25.06 3.70
CA SER A 292 -26.07 -24.94 4.61
C SER A 292 -25.95 -25.97 5.75
N GLY A 293 -26.07 -25.51 6.98
CA GLY A 293 -25.93 -26.34 8.20
C GLY A 293 -24.48 -26.49 8.71
N ALA A 294 -23.46 -26.12 7.95
CA ALA A 294 -22.12 -25.97 8.46
C ALA A 294 -21.98 -24.62 9.21
N SER A 295 -20.97 -24.54 10.08
CA SER A 295 -20.83 -23.38 10.96
C SER A 295 -19.41 -22.83 10.96
N VAL A 296 -19.28 -21.50 10.94
CA VAL A 296 -18.00 -20.80 11.14
C VAL A 296 -18.19 -19.71 12.19
N GLN A 297 -17.36 -19.74 13.22
CA GLN A 297 -17.45 -18.81 14.33
C GLN A 297 -16.13 -18.11 14.59
N ALA A 298 -16.15 -16.77 14.61
CA ALA A 298 -15.07 -15.94 15.08
C ALA A 298 -15.12 -15.81 16.60
N GLY A 299 -14.13 -16.34 17.27
CA GLY A 299 -13.92 -16.20 18.70
C GLY A 299 -13.15 -14.93 19.05
N GLN A 300 -12.90 -14.71 20.32
CA GLN A 300 -12.18 -13.52 20.80
C GLN A 300 -10.76 -13.44 20.21
N GLY A 301 -10.38 -12.27 19.65
CA GLY A 301 -9.05 -12.07 19.09
C GLY A 301 -8.82 -12.71 17.72
N SER A 302 -9.90 -13.02 16.98
CA SER A 302 -9.81 -13.63 15.66
C SER A 302 -10.43 -12.80 14.56
N ILE A 303 -10.00 -13.09 13.32
CA ILE A 303 -10.52 -12.55 12.06
C ILE A 303 -10.99 -13.72 11.19
N VAL A 304 -12.27 -13.73 10.87
CA VAL A 304 -12.87 -14.71 9.96
C VAL A 304 -13.28 -14.01 8.69
N ALA A 305 -12.86 -14.53 7.54
CA ALA A 305 -13.19 -14.04 6.22
C ALA A 305 -14.00 -15.09 5.43
N ILE A 306 -15.17 -14.71 4.95
CA ILE A 306 -16.10 -15.56 4.19
C ILE A 306 -16.26 -15.03 2.78
N GLY A 307 -16.11 -15.90 1.80
CA GLY A 307 -16.34 -15.62 0.38
C GLY A 307 -15.25 -16.14 -0.53
N ALA A 308 -15.61 -16.46 -1.77
CA ALA A 308 -14.72 -17.07 -2.75
C ALA A 308 -13.48 -16.21 -3.09
N THR A 309 -13.59 -14.89 -2.94
CA THR A 309 -12.48 -13.94 -3.18
C THR A 309 -11.97 -13.30 -1.89
N ALA A 310 -12.51 -13.69 -0.72
CA ALA A 310 -12.11 -13.16 0.58
C ALA A 310 -10.70 -13.63 0.97
N THR A 311 -9.93 -12.76 1.61
CA THR A 311 -8.62 -13.09 2.19
C THR A 311 -8.50 -12.54 3.61
N ALA A 312 -7.67 -13.18 4.42
CA ALA A 312 -7.40 -12.71 5.78
C ALA A 312 -6.69 -11.34 5.79
N ASP A 313 -5.77 -11.13 4.85
CA ASP A 313 -5.02 -9.86 4.72
C ASP A 313 -5.94 -8.69 4.38
N GLU A 314 -6.88 -8.89 3.45
CA GLU A 314 -7.88 -7.88 3.10
C GLU A 314 -8.79 -7.55 4.30
N ALA A 315 -9.29 -8.57 4.99
CA ALA A 315 -10.10 -8.39 6.19
C ALA A 315 -9.34 -7.61 7.28
N ALA A 316 -8.07 -7.94 7.52
CA ALA A 316 -7.22 -7.23 8.48
C ALA A 316 -6.93 -5.79 8.06
N GLN A 317 -6.65 -5.54 6.77
CA GLN A 317 -6.41 -4.19 6.23
C GLN A 317 -7.65 -3.30 6.35
N LEU A 318 -8.83 -3.82 6.01
CA LEU A 318 -10.08 -3.07 6.14
C LEU A 318 -10.43 -2.83 7.61
N PHE A 319 -10.25 -3.83 8.46
CA PHE A 319 -10.43 -3.64 9.90
C PHE A 319 -9.49 -2.58 10.48
N ALA A 320 -8.22 -2.54 10.05
CA ALA A 320 -7.28 -1.51 10.48
C ALA A 320 -7.72 -0.08 10.13
N GLN A 321 -8.48 0.11 9.05
CA GLN A 321 -9.01 1.41 8.63
C GLN A 321 -10.09 1.94 9.60
N THR A 322 -10.75 1.06 10.35
CA THR A 322 -11.81 1.47 11.29
C THR A 322 -11.27 2.25 12.50
N GLY A 323 -9.97 2.16 12.78
CA GLY A 323 -9.37 2.71 13.99
C GLY A 323 -9.61 1.88 15.25
N TYR A 324 -10.40 0.81 15.16
CA TYR A 324 -10.58 -0.17 16.24
C TYR A 324 -9.37 -1.10 16.36
N GLY A 325 -9.15 -1.64 17.54
CA GLY A 325 -8.19 -2.71 17.78
C GLY A 325 -8.89 -4.02 18.16
N LEU A 326 -8.17 -5.14 18.03
CA LEU A 326 -8.63 -6.42 18.58
C LEU A 326 -8.30 -6.50 20.08
N GLY A 327 -9.24 -6.96 20.89
CA GLY A 327 -9.05 -7.14 22.31
C GLY A 327 -10.36 -7.19 23.08
N ASP A 328 -10.27 -7.38 24.40
CA ASP A 328 -11.44 -7.41 25.26
C ASP A 328 -11.70 -6.06 25.95
N ARG A 329 -12.78 -5.39 25.58
CA ARG A 329 -13.23 -4.12 26.20
C ARG A 329 -13.54 -4.28 27.70
N THR A 330 -13.88 -5.49 28.14
CA THR A 330 -14.32 -5.75 29.52
C THR A 330 -13.19 -5.76 30.52
N THR A 331 -11.94 -5.93 30.07
CA THR A 331 -10.79 -5.93 30.97
C THR A 331 -10.50 -4.51 31.51
N ALA A 332 -10.01 -4.41 32.73
CA ALA A 332 -9.69 -3.12 33.36
C ALA A 332 -8.65 -2.30 32.57
N ALA A 333 -7.69 -3.00 31.92
CA ALA A 333 -6.65 -2.38 31.10
C ALA A 333 -7.16 -1.78 29.79
N ASN A 334 -8.27 -2.31 29.26
CA ASN A 334 -8.84 -1.93 27.96
C ASN A 334 -10.11 -1.09 28.06
N LYS A 335 -10.56 -0.82 29.30
CA LYS A 335 -11.78 -0.04 29.52
C LYS A 335 -11.65 1.36 28.92
N GLY A 336 -12.60 1.70 28.04
CA GLY A 336 -12.63 3.00 27.35
C GLY A 336 -11.78 3.08 26.07
N LYS A 337 -11.22 1.95 25.59
CA LYS A 337 -10.58 1.85 24.28
C LYS A 337 -11.57 1.39 23.23
N ASP A 338 -11.38 1.83 22.02
CA ASP A 338 -12.16 1.38 20.86
C ASP A 338 -11.64 0.01 20.39
N LEU A 339 -12.18 -1.05 20.98
CA LEU A 339 -11.78 -2.42 20.75
C LEU A 339 -12.98 -3.27 20.37
N VAL A 340 -12.76 -4.24 19.50
CA VAL A 340 -13.70 -5.33 19.24
C VAL A 340 -13.08 -6.68 19.62
N LYS A 341 -13.93 -7.65 19.98
CA LYS A 341 -13.47 -8.98 20.38
C LYS A 341 -13.14 -9.85 19.18
N ALA A 342 -13.96 -9.78 18.13
CA ALA A 342 -13.83 -10.58 16.93
C ALA A 342 -14.31 -9.83 15.71
N VAL A 343 -13.79 -10.23 14.54
CA VAL A 343 -14.14 -9.66 13.24
C VAL A 343 -14.66 -10.74 12.31
N LEU A 344 -15.82 -10.47 11.70
CA LEU A 344 -16.35 -11.25 10.58
C LEU A 344 -16.32 -10.37 9.33
N TYR A 345 -15.48 -10.72 8.38
CA TYR A 345 -15.45 -10.11 7.04
C TYR A 345 -16.23 -10.97 6.06
N VAL A 346 -17.07 -10.37 5.24
CA VAL A 346 -17.85 -11.10 4.24
C VAL A 346 -17.76 -10.45 2.88
N SER A 347 -17.43 -11.28 1.88
CA SER A 347 -17.50 -10.98 0.46
C SER A 347 -18.49 -11.94 -0.21
N ASN A 348 -19.40 -11.45 -0.99
CA ASN A 348 -20.27 -12.32 -1.81
C ASN A 348 -19.89 -12.31 -3.31
N GLU A 349 -18.75 -11.73 -3.64
CA GLU A 349 -18.15 -11.76 -4.97
C GLU A 349 -17.62 -13.15 -5.33
N LYS A 350 -17.91 -13.57 -6.54
CA LYS A 350 -17.35 -14.78 -7.16
C LYS A 350 -16.85 -14.45 -8.55
N VAL A 351 -15.60 -14.80 -8.83
CA VAL A 351 -14.96 -14.60 -10.14
C VAL A 351 -14.82 -15.97 -10.81
N ASP A 352 -15.34 -16.11 -12.02
CA ASP A 352 -15.19 -17.35 -12.82
C ASP A 352 -13.80 -17.44 -13.49
N ALA A 353 -13.53 -18.57 -14.15
CA ALA A 353 -12.25 -18.81 -14.82
C ALA A 353 -11.96 -17.81 -15.97
N GLU A 354 -12.98 -17.20 -16.53
CA GLU A 354 -12.92 -16.19 -17.56
C GLU A 354 -12.76 -14.75 -17.00
N GLY A 355 -12.71 -14.60 -15.67
CA GLY A 355 -12.56 -13.32 -14.99
C GLY A 355 -13.87 -12.53 -14.85
N LYS A 356 -15.02 -13.15 -15.07
CA LYS A 356 -16.32 -12.51 -14.93
C LYS A 356 -16.77 -12.51 -13.48
N VAL A 357 -17.11 -11.33 -12.99
CA VAL A 357 -17.65 -11.13 -11.64
C VAL A 357 -19.14 -11.50 -11.60
N SER A 358 -19.53 -12.20 -10.56
CA SER A 358 -20.91 -12.49 -10.17
C SER A 358 -21.01 -12.44 -8.64
N TYR A 359 -22.21 -12.40 -8.11
CA TYR A 359 -22.41 -12.35 -6.66
C TYR A 359 -23.24 -13.55 -6.21
N VAL A 360 -22.81 -14.17 -5.11
CA VAL A 360 -23.44 -15.38 -4.54
C VAL A 360 -23.68 -15.15 -3.04
N THR A 361 -24.90 -15.36 -2.59
CA THR A 361 -25.27 -15.20 -1.18
C THR A 361 -24.46 -16.15 -0.30
N ALA A 362 -23.88 -15.65 0.78
CA ALA A 362 -23.20 -16.47 1.77
C ALA A 362 -24.22 -17.32 2.54
N THR A 363 -23.93 -18.62 2.62
CA THR A 363 -24.76 -19.63 3.27
C THR A 363 -24.10 -20.15 4.55
N GLY A 364 -24.82 -20.94 5.32
CA GLY A 364 -24.35 -21.55 6.55
C GLY A 364 -24.49 -20.68 7.80
N ASN A 365 -24.12 -21.22 8.94
CA ASN A 365 -24.19 -20.50 10.20
C ASN A 365 -22.90 -19.72 10.43
N LEU A 366 -22.98 -18.41 10.41
CA LEU A 366 -21.81 -17.50 10.50
C LEU A 366 -21.92 -16.65 11.76
N SER A 367 -20.89 -16.60 12.56
CA SER A 367 -20.96 -15.79 13.77
C SER A 367 -19.65 -15.11 14.15
N ALA A 368 -19.77 -13.92 14.73
CA ALA A 368 -18.73 -13.24 15.47
C ALA A 368 -19.26 -13.01 16.88
N THR A 369 -18.89 -13.85 17.83
CA THR A 369 -19.43 -13.77 19.20
C THR A 369 -18.42 -13.27 20.21
N GLY A 370 -17.13 -13.30 19.86
CA GLY A 370 -16.05 -13.01 20.79
C GLY A 370 -16.03 -13.95 21.99
N ALA A 371 -16.57 -15.15 21.84
CA ALA A 371 -16.54 -16.21 22.86
C ALA A 371 -15.16 -16.89 22.87
N THR A 372 -14.83 -17.54 23.97
CA THR A 372 -13.61 -18.35 24.13
C THR A 372 -13.88 -19.84 23.89
N THR A 373 -15.11 -20.22 23.62
CA THR A 373 -15.52 -21.59 23.35
C THR A 373 -16.56 -21.60 22.24
N TYR A 374 -16.51 -22.65 21.41
CA TYR A 374 -17.50 -22.85 20.35
C TYR A 374 -18.89 -23.08 20.94
N ALA A 375 -19.88 -22.46 20.34
CA ALA A 375 -21.28 -22.74 20.58
C ALA A 375 -22.03 -22.66 19.25
N ALA A 376 -22.72 -23.73 18.88
CA ALA A 376 -23.51 -23.74 17.67
C ALA A 376 -24.63 -22.69 17.77
N VAL A 377 -24.58 -21.69 16.90
CA VAL A 377 -25.61 -20.65 16.80
C VAL A 377 -26.20 -20.71 15.40
N PRO A 378 -27.50 -20.96 15.24
CA PRO A 378 -28.16 -20.95 13.94
C PRO A 378 -28.18 -19.52 13.35
N GLY A 379 -28.02 -19.45 12.03
CA GLY A 379 -28.08 -18.18 11.30
C GLY A 379 -26.79 -17.36 11.37
N VAL A 380 -26.94 -16.06 11.10
CA VAL A 380 -25.84 -15.08 11.18
C VAL A 380 -25.93 -14.31 12.49
N ASN A 381 -24.87 -14.34 13.29
CA ASN A 381 -24.89 -13.78 14.63
C ASN A 381 -23.71 -12.85 14.86
N ILE A 382 -24.00 -11.57 15.01
CA ILE A 382 -23.00 -10.54 15.33
C ILE A 382 -23.22 -10.11 16.77
N GLY A 383 -22.35 -10.59 17.64
CA GLY A 383 -22.48 -10.44 19.10
C GLY A 383 -21.99 -9.10 19.61
N ALA A 384 -22.10 -8.91 20.92
CA ALA A 384 -21.65 -7.69 21.56
C ALA A 384 -20.14 -7.46 21.42
N ASN A 385 -19.77 -6.22 21.12
CA ASN A 385 -18.37 -5.79 20.89
C ASN A 385 -17.63 -6.60 19.81
N THR A 386 -18.33 -7.01 18.77
CA THR A 386 -17.78 -7.65 17.59
C THR A 386 -18.08 -6.79 16.37
N MET A 387 -17.41 -7.04 15.25
CA MET A 387 -17.56 -6.22 14.06
C MET A 387 -17.86 -7.08 12.84
N LEU A 388 -18.87 -6.69 12.08
CA LEU A 388 -19.08 -7.13 10.72
C LEU A 388 -18.39 -6.13 9.78
N VAL A 389 -17.51 -6.65 8.91
CA VAL A 389 -16.78 -5.86 7.91
C VAL A 389 -17.21 -6.32 6.51
N MET A 390 -17.49 -5.37 5.64
CA MET A 390 -17.77 -5.61 4.21
C MET A 390 -16.99 -4.61 3.36
N ASP A 391 -16.67 -5.00 2.13
CA ASP A 391 -16.14 -4.11 1.10
C ASP A 391 -17.19 -3.95 -0.01
N ALA A 392 -17.65 -2.74 -0.24
CA ALA A 392 -18.62 -2.45 -1.31
C ALA A 392 -18.09 -2.85 -2.71
N ASN A 393 -16.77 -2.95 -2.91
CA ASN A 393 -16.19 -3.50 -4.14
C ASN A 393 -16.32 -5.02 -4.26
N LYS A 394 -16.61 -5.71 -3.16
CA LYS A 394 -16.67 -7.17 -3.04
C LYS A 394 -18.05 -7.70 -2.71
N VAL A 395 -19.04 -6.84 -2.64
CA VAL A 395 -20.44 -7.19 -2.43
C VAL A 395 -21.33 -6.60 -3.53
N ASP A 396 -22.52 -7.18 -3.70
CA ASP A 396 -23.51 -6.66 -4.66
C ASP A 396 -24.09 -5.34 -4.17
N THR A 397 -23.67 -4.24 -4.76
CA THR A 397 -24.19 -2.90 -4.46
C THR A 397 -25.41 -2.51 -5.26
N THR A 398 -25.97 -3.40 -6.06
CA THR A 398 -27.24 -3.16 -6.78
C THR A 398 -28.49 -3.56 -5.99
N GLY A 399 -28.32 -4.23 -4.87
CA GLY A 399 -29.38 -4.78 -4.04
C GLY A 399 -30.07 -6.02 -4.62
N ALA A 400 -29.53 -6.61 -5.70
CA ALA A 400 -30.12 -7.78 -6.33
C ALA A 400 -29.84 -9.07 -5.53
N THR A 401 -28.60 -9.22 -5.04
CA THR A 401 -28.15 -10.40 -4.31
C THR A 401 -27.91 -10.05 -2.84
N ALA A 402 -28.54 -10.79 -1.91
CA ALA A 402 -28.29 -10.59 -0.49
C ALA A 402 -26.87 -11.07 -0.12
N VAL A 403 -26.26 -10.43 0.87
CA VAL A 403 -24.98 -10.86 1.42
C VAL A 403 -25.16 -12.19 2.16
N PHE A 404 -26.19 -12.32 2.98
CA PHE A 404 -26.49 -13.55 3.75
C PHE A 404 -27.82 -14.18 3.34
N GLU A 405 -27.86 -15.53 3.32
CA GLU A 405 -29.08 -16.31 3.12
C GLU A 405 -29.84 -16.55 4.43
N GLU A 406 -29.07 -16.82 5.49
CA GLU A 406 -29.65 -17.17 6.80
C GLU A 406 -30.10 -15.91 7.58
N ASP A 407 -30.99 -16.10 8.54
CA ASP A 407 -31.51 -15.04 9.41
C ASP A 407 -30.39 -14.37 10.23
N ILE A 408 -30.42 -13.03 10.29
CA ILE A 408 -29.40 -12.23 10.93
C ILE A 408 -29.87 -11.76 12.31
N THR A 409 -28.99 -11.90 13.30
CA THR A 409 -29.14 -11.32 14.62
C THR A 409 -27.96 -10.37 14.89
N PHE A 410 -28.26 -9.10 15.10
CA PHE A 410 -27.29 -8.10 15.53
C PHE A 410 -27.50 -7.73 17.01
N ASN A 411 -26.42 -7.66 17.78
CA ASN A 411 -26.44 -7.14 19.14
C ASN A 411 -26.30 -5.60 19.13
N ASN A 412 -26.89 -4.91 20.12
CA ASN A 412 -26.82 -3.44 20.21
C ASN A 412 -25.38 -2.89 20.28
N ASP A 413 -24.45 -3.67 20.87
CA ASP A 413 -23.03 -3.29 20.95
C ASP A 413 -22.19 -3.88 19.79
N ALA A 414 -22.83 -4.40 18.75
CA ALA A 414 -22.15 -4.84 17.53
C ALA A 414 -21.81 -3.64 16.65
N GLU A 415 -20.68 -3.74 15.96
CA GLU A 415 -20.21 -2.72 15.04
C GLU A 415 -20.41 -3.20 13.58
N LEU A 416 -20.69 -2.27 12.68
CA LEU A 416 -20.78 -2.51 11.26
C LEU A 416 -19.85 -1.55 10.53
N TYR A 417 -18.95 -2.08 9.71
CA TYR A 417 -18.09 -1.26 8.86
C TYR A 417 -18.23 -1.69 7.40
N VAL A 418 -18.53 -0.75 6.52
CA VAL A 418 -18.57 -0.98 5.08
C VAL A 418 -17.61 -0.04 4.38
N ALA A 419 -16.54 -0.61 3.85
CA ALA A 419 -15.53 0.12 3.09
C ALA A 419 -16.00 0.41 1.66
N ASN A 420 -15.39 1.43 1.03
CA ASN A 420 -15.52 1.75 -0.40
C ASN A 420 -16.97 2.00 -0.87
N LEU A 421 -17.84 2.48 0.02
CA LEU A 421 -19.20 2.88 -0.33
C LEU A 421 -19.18 4.02 -1.36
N SER A 422 -20.20 4.03 -2.22
CA SER A 422 -20.45 5.12 -3.16
C SER A 422 -21.90 5.54 -3.09
N ALA A 423 -22.18 6.77 -3.54
CA ALA A 423 -23.55 7.24 -3.67
C ALA A 423 -24.40 6.23 -4.46
N HIS A 424 -25.64 6.10 -4.03
CA HIS A 424 -26.63 5.20 -4.62
C HIS A 424 -26.34 3.69 -4.47
N ASP A 425 -25.30 3.30 -3.74
CA ASP A 425 -25.09 1.89 -3.40
C ASP A 425 -26.30 1.38 -2.58
N GLN A 426 -26.73 0.17 -2.90
CA GLN A 426 -27.80 -0.55 -2.23
C GLN A 426 -27.29 -1.95 -1.90
N ILE A 427 -26.87 -2.17 -0.65
CA ILE A 427 -26.37 -3.48 -0.21
C ILE A 427 -27.50 -4.19 0.54
N LYS A 428 -28.06 -5.21 -0.07
CA LYS A 428 -29.03 -6.07 0.59
C LYS A 428 -28.32 -7.01 1.54
N VAL A 429 -28.37 -6.73 2.83
CA VAL A 429 -27.63 -7.50 3.84
C VAL A 429 -28.24 -8.90 4.00
N GLY A 430 -29.53 -8.99 4.22
CA GLY A 430 -30.27 -10.23 4.42
C GLY A 430 -31.51 -10.01 5.29
N THR A 431 -32.10 -11.09 5.81
CA THR A 431 -33.29 -11.04 6.64
C THR A 431 -32.92 -10.94 8.11
N PHE A 432 -33.35 -9.87 8.78
CA PHE A 432 -33.14 -9.70 10.22
C PHE A 432 -34.22 -10.42 11.03
N VAL A 433 -33.84 -11.03 12.15
CA VAL A 433 -34.80 -11.65 13.05
C VAL A 433 -35.67 -10.57 13.64
N SER A 434 -36.98 -10.59 13.30
CA SER A 434 -37.94 -9.69 13.91
C SER A 434 -38.51 -10.34 15.18
N GLY A 435 -38.65 -9.62 16.22
CA GLY A 435 -39.32 -10.17 17.38
C GLY A 435 -39.25 -9.36 18.64
N ALA A 436 -38.55 -8.28 18.66
CA ALA A 436 -38.55 -7.34 19.77
C ALA A 436 -39.14 -6.02 19.31
N GLU A 437 -40.00 -5.40 20.14
CA GLU A 437 -40.46 -4.03 19.98
C GLU A 437 -39.26 -3.05 19.87
N ASP A 438 -38.10 -3.48 20.34
CA ASP A 438 -36.86 -2.72 20.36
C ASP A 438 -36.00 -2.86 19.09
N PHE A 439 -36.47 -3.61 18.05
CA PHE A 439 -35.64 -3.87 16.86
C PHE A 439 -35.33 -2.59 16.07
N ALA A 440 -36.28 -1.69 15.94
CA ALA A 440 -36.08 -0.39 15.29
C ALA A 440 -35.07 0.48 16.06
N GLU A 441 -35.21 0.55 17.42
CA GLU A 441 -34.22 1.24 18.27
C GLU A 441 -32.84 0.61 18.12
N ARG A 442 -32.72 -0.72 18.05
CA ARG A 442 -31.45 -1.43 17.86
C ARG A 442 -30.79 -1.15 16.53
N VAL A 443 -31.59 -0.96 15.46
CA VAL A 443 -31.06 -0.59 14.14
C VAL A 443 -30.59 0.86 14.12
N GLU A 444 -31.28 1.77 14.83
CA GLU A 444 -30.87 3.17 14.97
C GLU A 444 -29.56 3.30 15.79
N ASP A 445 -29.33 2.40 16.74
CA ASP A 445 -28.12 2.38 17.57
C ASP A 445 -26.91 1.70 16.91
N LEU A 446 -27.07 1.09 15.72
CA LEU A 446 -25.95 0.48 15.02
C LEU A 446 -24.93 1.56 14.61
N THR A 447 -23.70 1.37 15.03
CA THR A 447 -22.61 2.24 14.61
C THR A 447 -22.29 1.98 13.13
N PHE A 448 -22.64 2.92 12.28
CA PHE A 448 -22.34 2.89 10.86
C PHE A 448 -21.17 3.82 10.57
N THR A 449 -20.08 3.27 10.03
CA THR A 449 -18.90 4.06 9.65
C THR A 449 -18.96 4.36 8.16
N GLY A 450 -19.29 5.59 7.81
CA GLY A 450 -19.34 6.10 6.44
C GLY A 450 -18.46 7.33 6.25
N ASP A 451 -18.31 7.74 5.01
CA ASP A 451 -17.69 9.04 4.68
C ASP A 451 -18.68 10.16 5.02
N ILE A 452 -18.17 11.31 5.44
CA ILE A 452 -19.01 12.46 5.78
C ILE A 452 -19.77 13.04 4.58
N LEU A 453 -19.29 12.77 3.37
CA LEU A 453 -19.96 13.18 2.14
C LEU A 453 -21.13 12.28 1.76
N MET A 454 -21.27 11.18 2.44
CA MET A 454 -22.30 10.21 2.21
C MET A 454 -23.08 9.97 3.51
N ASP A 455 -24.38 9.98 3.40
CA ASP A 455 -25.28 9.51 4.44
C ASP A 455 -25.64 8.06 4.12
N ALA A 456 -25.20 7.14 4.95
CA ALA A 456 -25.45 5.72 4.77
C ALA A 456 -26.24 5.19 5.96
N ALA A 457 -27.35 4.52 5.68
CA ALA A 457 -28.23 4.00 6.69
C ALA A 457 -28.60 2.54 6.42
N LEU A 458 -28.66 1.73 7.48
CA LEU A 458 -29.27 0.42 7.45
C LEU A 458 -30.78 0.59 7.69
N THR A 459 -31.58 0.28 6.68
CA THR A 459 -33.03 0.26 6.78
C THR A 459 -33.55 -1.17 6.75
N VAL A 460 -34.59 -1.48 7.52
CA VAL A 460 -35.23 -2.78 7.54
C VAL A 460 -36.68 -2.64 7.09
N ASP A 461 -37.08 -3.42 6.09
CA ASP A 461 -38.44 -3.42 5.57
C ASP A 461 -39.40 -4.10 6.57
N ASP A 462 -40.38 -3.38 7.05
CA ASP A 462 -41.34 -3.82 8.09
C ASP A 462 -42.15 -5.09 7.72
N THR A 463 -42.20 -5.45 6.44
CA THR A 463 -43.00 -6.58 5.94
C THR A 463 -42.15 -7.82 5.73
N THR A 464 -40.95 -7.64 5.21
CA THR A 464 -40.05 -8.73 4.82
C THR A 464 -38.90 -8.92 5.81
N ASN A 465 -38.70 -7.99 6.72
CA ASN A 465 -37.56 -7.89 7.62
C ASN A 465 -36.20 -7.90 6.90
N VAL A 466 -36.19 -7.55 5.63
CA VAL A 466 -34.94 -7.47 4.86
C VAL A 466 -34.23 -6.17 5.17
N GLY A 467 -33.01 -6.26 5.66
CA GLY A 467 -32.11 -5.13 5.89
C GLY A 467 -31.37 -4.73 4.61
N THR A 468 -31.39 -3.44 4.33
CA THR A 468 -30.65 -2.87 3.19
C THR A 468 -29.85 -1.66 3.66
N ILE A 469 -28.56 -1.63 3.35
CA ILE A 469 -27.72 -0.44 3.51
C ILE A 469 -27.90 0.40 2.26
N GLY A 470 -28.55 1.55 2.40
CA GLY A 470 -28.70 2.54 1.34
C GLY A 470 -27.73 3.69 1.54
N VAL A 471 -27.10 4.13 0.47
CA VAL A 471 -26.17 5.26 0.49
C VAL A 471 -26.76 6.42 -0.29
N THR A 472 -26.86 7.56 0.37
CA THR A 472 -27.27 8.83 -0.24
C THR A 472 -26.17 9.86 -0.06
N MET A 473 -26.18 10.92 -0.87
CA MET A 473 -25.28 12.05 -0.63
C MET A 473 -25.75 12.84 0.58
N THR A 474 -24.80 13.23 1.43
CA THR A 474 -25.07 14.18 2.52
C THR A 474 -25.55 15.50 1.92
N SER A 475 -26.65 16.04 2.39
CA SER A 475 -27.22 17.28 1.85
C SER A 475 -26.36 18.50 2.19
N ASP A 476 -26.43 19.55 1.36
CA ASP A 476 -25.71 20.81 1.60
C ASP A 476 -26.09 21.43 2.96
N GLU A 477 -27.36 21.29 3.39
CA GLU A 477 -27.85 21.79 4.68
C GLU A 477 -27.21 21.05 5.86
N GLU A 478 -27.02 19.75 5.74
CA GLU A 478 -26.34 18.92 6.75
C GLU A 478 -24.84 19.21 6.78
N LEU A 479 -24.20 19.33 5.61
CA LEU A 479 -22.79 19.72 5.53
C LEU A 479 -22.55 21.10 6.13
N ALA A 480 -23.42 22.08 5.85
CA ALA A 480 -23.34 23.40 6.46
C ALA A 480 -23.52 23.35 7.99
N ALA A 481 -24.46 22.54 8.49
CA ALA A 481 -24.67 22.34 9.93
C ALA A 481 -23.43 21.73 10.63
N LEU A 482 -22.65 20.93 9.90
CA LEU A 482 -21.39 20.36 10.36
C LEU A 482 -20.19 21.32 10.19
N GLY A 483 -20.40 22.50 9.61
CA GLY A 483 -19.36 23.52 9.42
C GLY A 483 -18.52 23.34 8.16
N TYR A 484 -19.08 22.71 7.12
CA TYR A 484 -18.46 22.54 5.81
C TYR A 484 -18.92 23.58 4.78
N GLU A 485 -19.64 24.57 5.21
CA GLU A 485 -20.01 25.69 4.35
C GLU A 485 -18.75 26.37 3.78
N ASP A 486 -18.72 26.62 2.50
CA ASP A 486 -17.64 27.31 1.76
C ASP A 486 -16.25 26.62 1.79
N ILE A 487 -16.19 25.29 1.91
CA ILE A 487 -14.91 24.56 1.82
C ILE A 487 -14.63 24.22 0.36
N VAL A 488 -13.51 24.73 -0.15
CA VAL A 488 -13.03 24.44 -1.50
C VAL A 488 -12.77 22.94 -1.68
N GLY A 489 -13.28 22.38 -2.76
CA GLY A 489 -13.18 20.96 -3.11
C GLY A 489 -14.35 20.10 -2.63
N MET A 490 -15.21 20.59 -1.75
CA MET A 490 -16.32 19.80 -1.20
C MET A 490 -17.40 19.52 -2.24
N ASN A 491 -17.80 20.49 -3.04
CA ASN A 491 -18.80 20.29 -4.10
C ASN A 491 -18.31 19.29 -5.16
N VAL A 492 -17.04 19.36 -5.50
CA VAL A 492 -16.41 18.42 -6.46
C VAL A 492 -16.37 17.02 -5.89
N ALA A 493 -15.98 16.86 -4.63
CA ALA A 493 -15.94 15.57 -3.96
C ALA A 493 -17.36 14.96 -3.85
N GLN A 494 -18.34 15.77 -3.49
CA GLN A 494 -19.74 15.39 -3.43
C GLN A 494 -20.27 14.93 -4.79
N ALA A 495 -20.04 15.71 -5.86
CA ALA A 495 -20.45 15.36 -7.21
C ALA A 495 -19.74 14.09 -7.73
N MET A 496 -18.51 13.83 -7.30
CA MET A 496 -17.79 12.61 -7.64
C MET A 496 -18.44 11.38 -7.02
N TYR A 497 -18.83 11.45 -5.75
CA TYR A 497 -19.57 10.36 -5.10
C TYR A 497 -20.94 10.16 -5.71
N ASP A 498 -21.66 11.25 -6.04
CA ASP A 498 -22.98 11.19 -6.67
C ASP A 498 -22.97 10.51 -8.05
N GLN A 499 -21.92 10.68 -8.82
CA GLN A 499 -21.76 10.04 -10.14
C GLN A 499 -21.33 8.58 -10.10
N ASN A 500 -21.11 8.01 -8.93
CA ASN A 500 -20.66 6.63 -8.72
C ASN A 500 -19.19 6.39 -9.07
N LYS A 501 -18.61 5.32 -8.44
CA LYS A 501 -17.19 4.90 -8.52
C LYS A 501 -16.64 4.73 -9.94
N ASN A 502 -17.46 4.61 -10.95
CA ASN A 502 -17.07 4.33 -12.33
C ASN A 502 -16.96 5.60 -13.18
N LEU A 503 -16.21 6.61 -12.72
CA LEU A 503 -15.89 7.77 -13.54
C LEU A 503 -14.96 7.47 -14.73
N GLY A 504 -14.61 6.19 -14.91
CA GLY A 504 -13.94 5.68 -16.09
C GLY A 504 -12.47 6.08 -16.25
N THR A 505 -11.92 6.89 -15.36
CA THR A 505 -10.51 7.29 -15.39
C THR A 505 -9.79 6.81 -14.14
N SER A 506 -8.56 6.29 -14.30
CA SER A 506 -7.70 5.90 -13.19
C SER A 506 -7.45 7.04 -12.20
N SER A 507 -7.48 8.29 -12.67
CA SER A 507 -7.22 9.49 -11.89
C SER A 507 -8.40 9.88 -10.99
N SER A 508 -9.64 9.71 -11.45
CA SER A 508 -10.83 9.94 -10.62
C SER A 508 -10.94 8.90 -9.50
N VAL A 509 -10.66 7.64 -9.83
CA VAL A 509 -10.56 6.57 -8.83
C VAL A 509 -9.46 6.88 -7.82
N ALA A 510 -8.33 7.39 -8.27
CA ALA A 510 -7.23 7.77 -7.40
C ALA A 510 -7.59 8.92 -6.45
N PHE A 511 -8.31 9.93 -6.92
CA PHE A 511 -8.77 11.03 -6.06
C PHE A 511 -9.79 10.54 -5.03
N ASN A 512 -10.73 9.70 -5.44
CA ASN A 512 -11.70 9.10 -4.52
C ASN A 512 -11.00 8.25 -3.45
N ASN A 513 -10.07 7.39 -3.86
CA ASN A 513 -9.30 6.59 -2.93
C ASN A 513 -8.44 7.45 -2.00
N TRP A 514 -7.88 8.54 -2.50
CA TRP A 514 -7.13 9.49 -1.70
C TRP A 514 -8.00 10.16 -0.65
N LEU A 515 -9.15 10.70 -1.02
CA LEU A 515 -10.08 11.34 -0.09
C LEU A 515 -10.56 10.33 0.98
N TYR A 516 -10.91 9.12 0.54
CA TYR A 516 -11.33 8.04 1.41
C TYR A 516 -10.22 7.63 2.39
N THR A 517 -8.99 7.46 1.89
CA THR A 517 -7.83 7.12 2.71
C THR A 517 -7.47 8.24 3.68
N SER A 518 -7.55 9.50 3.26
CA SER A 518 -7.23 10.65 4.10
C SER A 518 -8.24 10.88 5.23
N THR A 519 -9.48 10.43 5.03
CA THR A 519 -10.52 10.43 6.06
C THR A 519 -10.52 9.16 6.90
N ASN A 520 -9.66 8.17 6.58
CA ASN A 520 -9.67 6.81 7.13
C ASN A 520 -11.03 6.09 6.97
N GLY A 521 -11.81 6.46 5.96
CA GLY A 521 -13.16 5.97 5.75
C GLY A 521 -14.17 6.32 6.85
N LEU A 522 -13.76 7.13 7.83
CA LEU A 522 -14.61 7.50 8.96
C LEU A 522 -15.23 8.89 8.81
N GLY A 523 -14.84 9.67 7.81
CA GLY A 523 -15.45 10.95 7.49
C GLY A 523 -15.48 11.95 8.63
N THR A 524 -14.37 12.12 9.36
CA THR A 524 -14.38 13.18 10.37
C THR A 524 -14.37 14.56 9.72
N PRO A 525 -15.16 15.53 10.24
CA PRO A 525 -15.20 16.90 9.71
C PRO A 525 -13.83 17.49 9.45
N LYS A 526 -12.93 17.32 10.39
CA LYS A 526 -11.57 17.84 10.31
C LYS A 526 -10.75 17.19 9.19
N ALA A 527 -10.84 15.86 9.03
CA ALA A 527 -10.05 15.13 8.05
C ALA A 527 -10.48 15.49 6.61
N VAL A 528 -11.78 15.49 6.33
CA VAL A 528 -12.31 15.87 5.00
C VAL A 528 -11.93 17.31 4.66
N ARG A 529 -12.11 18.24 5.60
CA ARG A 529 -11.73 19.64 5.43
C ARG A 529 -10.24 19.79 5.09
N THR A 530 -9.39 19.09 5.83
CA THR A 530 -7.94 19.15 5.60
C THR A 530 -7.60 18.59 4.22
N ALA A 531 -8.17 17.45 3.86
CA ALA A 531 -7.92 16.80 2.59
C ALA A 531 -8.36 17.66 1.39
N ALA A 532 -9.56 18.23 1.44
CA ALA A 532 -10.08 19.12 0.40
C ALA A 532 -9.19 20.37 0.24
N LYS A 533 -8.80 20.99 1.35
CA LYS A 533 -7.90 22.16 1.34
C LYS A 533 -6.51 21.84 0.82
N ASP A 534 -5.96 20.69 1.16
CA ASP A 534 -4.62 20.29 0.70
C ASP A 534 -4.57 20.14 -0.83
N VAL A 535 -5.64 19.58 -1.44
CA VAL A 535 -5.72 19.49 -2.90
C VAL A 535 -5.95 20.87 -3.53
N ALA A 536 -6.86 21.67 -3.00
CA ALA A 536 -7.07 23.04 -3.46
C ALA A 536 -5.78 23.88 -3.34
N GLY A 537 -5.01 23.65 -2.29
CA GLY A 537 -3.72 24.28 -2.05
C GLY A 537 -2.67 24.04 -3.14
N LEU A 538 -2.79 23.01 -3.96
CA LEU A 538 -1.88 22.75 -5.08
C LEU A 538 -1.77 23.95 -6.04
N GLY A 539 -2.84 24.68 -6.28
CA GLY A 539 -2.83 25.91 -7.09
C GLY A 539 -1.84 26.98 -6.58
N ALA A 540 -1.55 26.99 -5.27
CA ALA A 540 -0.56 27.89 -4.67
C ALA A 540 0.78 27.23 -4.40
N THR A 541 0.79 25.95 -4.03
CA THR A 541 2.00 25.27 -3.53
C THR A 541 2.88 24.71 -4.63
N THR A 542 2.39 24.53 -5.84
CA THR A 542 3.19 24.28 -7.04
C THR A 542 4.05 25.48 -7.42
N GLY A 543 3.61 26.66 -7.04
CA GLY A 543 4.33 27.91 -7.27
C GLY A 543 4.37 28.41 -8.71
N VAL A 544 3.67 27.78 -9.65
CA VAL A 544 3.79 28.03 -11.10
C VAL A 544 3.60 29.48 -11.50
N GLN A 545 2.47 30.12 -11.12
CA GLN A 545 2.22 31.53 -11.46
C GLN A 545 3.19 32.48 -10.75
N THR A 546 3.47 32.19 -9.49
CA THR A 546 4.35 33.02 -8.65
C THR A 546 5.78 32.95 -9.12
N LEU A 547 6.27 31.77 -9.47
CA LEU A 547 7.58 31.55 -10.05
C LEU A 547 7.74 32.34 -11.37
N THR A 548 6.74 32.28 -12.25
CA THR A 548 6.79 33.00 -13.53
C THR A 548 6.86 34.48 -13.31
N MET A 549 6.10 35.05 -12.36
CA MET A 549 6.17 36.45 -12.01
C MET A 549 7.54 36.84 -11.41
N ASP A 550 8.12 36.00 -10.56
CA ASP A 550 9.45 36.24 -9.98
C ASP A 550 10.53 36.17 -11.05
N ALA A 551 10.44 35.25 -12.03
CA ALA A 551 11.35 35.18 -13.17
C ALA A 551 11.21 36.38 -14.13
N VAL A 552 9.99 36.85 -14.40
CA VAL A 552 9.75 38.08 -15.18
C VAL A 552 10.32 39.29 -14.47
N ASN A 553 10.13 39.39 -13.15
CA ASN A 553 10.74 40.51 -12.39
C ASN A 553 12.27 40.44 -12.41
N GLN A 554 12.87 39.25 -12.32
CA GLN A 554 14.32 39.09 -12.44
C GLN A 554 14.84 39.50 -13.82
N MET A 555 14.14 39.10 -14.90
CA MET A 555 14.45 39.54 -16.27
C MET A 555 14.32 41.05 -16.43
N ALA A 556 13.25 41.65 -15.88
CA ALA A 556 13.01 43.10 -15.92
C ALA A 556 14.08 43.90 -15.12
N ASP A 557 14.49 43.40 -13.97
CA ASP A 557 15.57 44.00 -13.16
C ASP A 557 16.90 43.99 -13.91
N THR A 558 17.23 42.90 -14.61
CA THR A 558 18.44 42.81 -15.46
C THR A 558 18.44 43.89 -16.55
N VAL A 559 17.28 44.10 -17.21
CA VAL A 559 17.12 45.16 -18.21
C VAL A 559 17.16 46.55 -17.57
N ALA A 560 16.54 46.74 -16.40
CA ALA A 560 16.56 48.01 -15.67
C ALA A 560 18.00 48.39 -15.24
N ASP A 561 18.76 47.45 -14.70
CA ASP A 561 20.16 47.64 -14.36
C ASP A 561 21.01 47.96 -15.63
N ARG A 562 20.68 47.29 -16.75
CA ARG A 562 21.35 47.56 -18.04
C ARG A 562 21.04 48.93 -18.58
N THR A 563 19.83 49.44 -18.44
CA THR A 563 19.35 50.75 -18.98
C THR A 563 19.54 51.90 -18.01
N SER A 564 19.97 51.67 -16.78
CA SER A 564 20.16 52.71 -15.74
C SER A 564 21.18 53.78 -16.17
N ILE A 565 20.95 55.02 -15.72
CA ILE A 565 21.83 56.18 -15.94
C ILE A 565 23.23 55.96 -15.31
N LEU A 566 23.34 55.10 -14.28
CA LEU A 566 24.60 54.78 -13.64
C LEU A 566 25.43 53.72 -14.41
N THR A 567 24.86 53.07 -15.41
CA THR A 567 25.53 52.03 -16.19
C THR A 567 26.40 52.66 -17.25
N GLN A 568 27.71 52.51 -17.13
CA GLN A 568 28.68 52.98 -18.12
C GLN A 568 28.68 52.04 -19.32
N ARG A 569 28.52 52.61 -20.54
CA ARG A 569 28.48 51.86 -21.81
C ARG A 569 29.52 52.47 -22.75
N GLY A 570 30.10 51.65 -23.62
CA GLY A 570 30.92 52.13 -24.73
C GLY A 570 30.01 52.61 -25.87
N GLN A 571 30.43 53.64 -26.65
CA GLN A 571 29.75 54.04 -27.88
C GLN A 571 29.83 52.92 -28.91
N GLY A 572 28.77 52.69 -29.67
CA GLY A 572 28.66 51.63 -30.64
C GLY A 572 28.05 50.36 -30.09
N VAL A 573 28.51 49.23 -30.58
CA VAL A 573 28.00 47.90 -30.23
C VAL A 573 28.56 47.46 -28.89
N ASN A 574 27.70 47.02 -27.99
CA ASN A 574 28.05 46.34 -26.75
C ASN A 574 27.41 44.95 -26.72
N VAL A 575 28.23 43.95 -26.38
CA VAL A 575 27.76 42.62 -26.04
C VAL A 575 27.88 42.44 -24.55
N TRP A 576 26.88 41.88 -23.92
CA TRP A 576 26.89 41.66 -22.49
C TRP A 576 26.24 40.33 -22.13
N ALA A 577 26.64 39.78 -21.03
CA ALA A 577 26.05 38.59 -20.44
C ALA A 577 25.81 38.78 -18.94
N ASP A 578 24.79 38.13 -18.44
CA ASP A 578 24.37 38.24 -17.07
C ASP A 578 24.03 36.85 -16.54
N VAL A 579 24.33 36.57 -15.29
CA VAL A 579 23.94 35.34 -14.59
C VAL A 579 23.19 35.74 -13.33
N ASN A 580 21.99 35.25 -13.20
CA ASN A 580 21.12 35.48 -12.07
C ASN A 580 20.87 34.17 -11.32
N GLY A 581 20.79 34.26 -10.02
CA GLY A 581 20.37 33.16 -9.16
C GLY A 581 19.67 33.69 -7.94
N GLY A 582 18.64 33.00 -7.47
CA GLY A 582 17.93 33.47 -6.29
C GLY A 582 16.99 32.45 -5.72
N LYS A 583 16.69 32.65 -4.45
CA LYS A 583 15.68 31.92 -3.72
C LYS A 583 14.49 32.82 -3.45
N PHE A 584 13.34 32.37 -3.84
CA PHE A 584 12.06 33.05 -3.77
C PHE A 584 11.09 32.21 -2.94
N GLU A 585 10.56 32.76 -1.87
CA GLU A 585 9.68 32.04 -0.95
C GLU A 585 8.42 32.85 -0.68
N ALA A 586 7.26 32.17 -0.63
CA ALA A 586 6.02 32.69 -0.03
C ALA A 586 5.36 31.54 0.71
N LYS A 587 5.27 31.61 2.06
CA LYS A 587 4.97 30.43 2.90
C LYS A 587 3.53 30.33 3.33
N THR A 588 2.72 31.37 3.14
CA THR A 588 1.36 31.46 3.67
C THR A 588 0.34 31.91 2.61
N LEU A 589 0.49 31.47 1.37
CA LEU A 589 -0.35 31.87 0.24
C LEU A 589 -1.78 31.36 0.34
N PHE A 590 -1.95 30.11 0.77
CA PHE A 590 -3.24 29.45 0.87
C PHE A 590 -3.34 28.63 2.16
N ASP A 591 -4.18 29.07 3.08
CA ASP A 591 -4.40 28.43 4.40
C ASP A 591 -3.11 28.05 5.17
N GLY A 592 -2.10 28.89 5.09
CA GLY A 592 -0.79 28.65 5.71
C GLY A 592 0.18 27.82 4.90
N ALA A 593 -0.20 27.35 3.72
CA ALA A 593 0.66 26.66 2.78
C ALA A 593 1.20 27.60 1.70
N GLY A 594 2.33 27.29 1.12
CA GLY A 594 2.97 28.06 0.07
C GLY A 594 4.09 27.30 -0.63
N TYR A 595 5.09 28.02 -1.13
CA TYR A 595 6.19 27.44 -1.92
C TYR A 595 7.55 28.06 -1.57
N SER A 596 8.60 27.41 -2.04
CA SER A 596 9.98 27.93 -2.09
C SER A 596 10.59 27.54 -3.42
N SER A 597 11.09 28.52 -4.19
CA SER A 597 11.67 28.31 -5.52
C SER A 597 13.12 28.79 -5.55
N ASP A 598 13.99 27.99 -6.16
CA ASP A 598 15.35 28.35 -6.52
C ASP A 598 15.41 28.60 -8.03
N ILE A 599 15.59 29.87 -8.45
CA ILE A 599 15.57 30.31 -9.85
C ILE A 599 16.99 30.67 -10.29
N TYR A 600 17.45 30.10 -11.40
CA TYR A 600 18.72 30.39 -12.02
C TYR A 600 18.53 30.73 -13.49
N SER A 601 19.13 31.84 -13.95
CA SER A 601 19.06 32.23 -15.34
C SER A 601 20.35 32.83 -15.87
N GLY A 602 20.58 32.61 -17.16
CA GLY A 602 21.61 33.29 -17.95
C GLY A 602 20.97 34.22 -18.97
N VAL A 603 21.49 35.41 -19.10
CA VAL A 603 21.03 36.41 -20.07
C VAL A 603 22.14 36.76 -21.01
N LEU A 604 21.88 36.74 -22.31
CA LEU A 604 22.82 37.23 -23.34
C LEU A 604 22.19 38.39 -24.10
N GLY A 605 22.84 39.53 -24.08
CA GLY A 605 22.30 40.73 -24.67
C GLY A 605 23.25 41.44 -25.61
N LEU A 606 22.65 42.17 -26.54
CA LEU A 606 23.31 43.03 -27.51
C LEU A 606 22.66 44.40 -27.51
N ASP A 607 23.39 45.47 -27.40
CA ASP A 607 22.87 46.82 -27.57
C ASP A 607 23.80 47.75 -28.36
N TYR A 608 23.23 48.80 -28.87
CA TYR A 608 23.90 49.85 -29.57
C TYR A 608 23.71 51.18 -28.85
N GLN A 609 24.81 51.77 -28.41
CA GLN A 609 24.87 53.12 -27.82
C GLN A 609 25.10 54.16 -28.92
N PHE A 610 24.07 54.93 -29.21
CA PHE A 610 24.15 56.04 -30.15
C PHE A 610 24.92 57.22 -29.55
N SER A 611 25.51 58.02 -30.39
CA SER A 611 26.24 59.25 -29.99
C SER A 611 25.34 60.30 -29.32
N CYS A 612 24.02 60.17 -29.44
CA CYS A 612 23.03 61.01 -28.78
C CYS A 612 22.60 60.51 -27.39
N ASN A 613 23.37 59.65 -26.76
CA ASN A 613 23.07 59.02 -25.47
C ASN A 613 21.75 58.25 -25.48
N ALA A 614 21.35 57.68 -26.62
CA ALA A 614 20.29 56.71 -26.71
C ALA A 614 20.87 55.29 -26.78
N VAL A 615 20.17 54.32 -26.27
CA VAL A 615 20.47 52.89 -26.35
C VAL A 615 19.29 52.15 -26.96
N LEU A 616 19.57 51.17 -27.77
CA LEU A 616 18.59 50.20 -28.25
C LEU A 616 19.24 48.82 -28.17
N GLY A 617 18.54 47.86 -27.53
CA GLY A 617 19.10 46.55 -27.35
C GLY A 617 18.02 45.46 -27.28
N ALA A 618 18.53 44.23 -27.30
CA ALA A 618 17.72 43.03 -27.10
C ALA A 618 18.53 42.05 -26.25
N ALA A 619 17.82 41.18 -25.54
CA ALA A 619 18.38 40.15 -24.70
C ALA A 619 17.58 38.87 -24.79
N LEU A 620 18.26 37.74 -24.69
CA LEU A 620 17.71 36.39 -24.57
C LEU A 620 17.99 35.89 -23.15
N THR A 621 17.00 35.38 -22.48
CA THR A 621 17.06 34.77 -21.16
C THR A 621 16.80 33.28 -21.28
N ILE A 622 17.63 32.46 -20.65
CA ILE A 622 17.43 31.02 -20.52
C ILE A 622 17.69 30.66 -19.05
N GLY A 623 16.84 29.89 -18.46
CA GLY A 623 16.96 29.54 -17.05
C GLY A 623 16.25 28.28 -16.67
N THR A 624 16.41 27.91 -15.42
CA THR A 624 15.68 26.80 -14.77
C THR A 624 15.23 27.24 -13.39
N ALA A 625 14.20 26.60 -12.89
CA ALA A 625 13.77 26.77 -11.51
C ALA A 625 13.31 25.48 -10.91
N ASP A 626 13.70 25.26 -9.66
CA ASP A 626 13.26 24.14 -8.83
C ASP A 626 12.38 24.70 -7.71
N THR A 627 11.15 24.23 -7.61
CA THR A 627 10.16 24.73 -6.65
C THR A 627 9.63 23.59 -5.78
N ASP A 628 9.62 23.80 -4.48
CA ASP A 628 9.05 22.89 -3.49
C ASP A 628 7.91 23.56 -2.73
N SER A 629 6.84 22.81 -2.47
CA SER A 629 5.77 23.21 -1.56
C SER A 629 6.27 23.39 -0.12
N LYS A 630 5.63 24.29 0.62
CA LYS A 630 5.88 24.53 2.05
C LYS A 630 4.58 24.44 2.84
N ASN A 631 4.64 23.75 3.98
CA ASN A 631 3.52 23.62 4.92
C ASN A 631 2.24 23.02 4.29
N SER A 632 2.36 22.24 3.23
CA SER A 632 1.24 21.60 2.53
C SER A 632 1.12 20.14 2.95
N GLY A 633 -0.09 19.63 3.10
CA GLY A 633 -0.38 18.20 3.31
C GLY A 633 -0.14 17.36 2.06
N VAL A 634 -0.19 17.99 0.87
CA VAL A 634 0.26 17.41 -0.39
C VAL A 634 1.59 18.04 -0.78
N ALA A 635 2.66 17.26 -0.73
CA ALA A 635 3.99 17.73 -1.12
C ALA A 635 4.09 17.85 -2.64
N ALA A 636 4.32 19.07 -3.13
CA ALA A 636 4.52 19.35 -4.55
C ALA A 636 5.96 19.76 -4.83
N SER A 637 6.49 19.31 -5.95
CA SER A 637 7.77 19.73 -6.53
C SER A 637 7.56 20.06 -8.00
N THR A 638 8.05 21.22 -8.44
CA THR A 638 7.95 21.71 -9.82
C THR A 638 9.33 21.98 -10.37
N ASP A 639 9.68 21.31 -11.46
CA ASP A 639 10.86 21.58 -12.26
C ASP A 639 10.45 22.44 -13.45
N SER A 640 11.08 23.60 -13.65
CA SER A 640 10.70 24.56 -14.68
C SER A 640 11.85 24.93 -15.57
N ASP A 641 11.61 24.93 -16.89
CA ASP A 641 12.50 25.47 -17.89
C ASP A 641 12.03 26.85 -18.34
N LEU A 642 12.90 27.83 -18.29
CA LEU A 642 12.58 29.23 -18.57
C LEU A 642 13.24 29.69 -19.86
N VAL A 643 12.47 30.28 -20.78
CA VAL A 643 12.94 30.91 -21.98
C VAL A 643 12.31 32.29 -22.13
N GLY A 644 13.11 33.32 -22.22
CA GLY A 644 12.60 34.67 -22.31
C GLY A 644 13.37 35.53 -23.34
N PHE A 645 12.70 36.56 -23.78
CA PHE A 645 13.23 37.50 -24.72
C PHE A 645 12.82 38.92 -24.29
N SER A 646 13.75 39.90 -24.41
CA SER A 646 13.46 41.31 -24.11
C SER A 646 14.03 42.23 -25.22
N VAL A 647 13.27 43.27 -25.53
CA VAL A 647 13.73 44.41 -26.31
C VAL A 647 13.64 45.66 -25.45
N TYR A 648 14.68 46.45 -25.43
CA TYR A 648 14.71 47.62 -24.57
C TYR A 648 15.35 48.80 -25.25
N ALA A 649 14.98 50.00 -24.80
CA ALA A 649 15.56 51.25 -25.20
C ALA A 649 15.72 52.20 -24.02
N SER A 650 16.73 53.05 -24.03
CA SER A 650 16.85 54.16 -23.09
C SER A 650 17.40 55.41 -23.75
N LYS A 651 17.08 56.54 -23.12
CA LYS A 651 17.56 57.83 -23.57
C LYS A 651 17.90 58.73 -22.39
N THR A 652 19.16 59.18 -22.32
CA THR A 652 19.59 60.15 -21.33
C THR A 652 19.54 61.57 -21.93
N PHE A 653 18.93 62.51 -21.22
CA PHE A 653 18.77 63.92 -21.59
C PHE A 653 19.53 64.78 -20.61
N ALA A 654 20.27 65.73 -21.17
CA ALA A 654 21.07 66.70 -20.39
C ALA A 654 21.99 66.07 -19.33
N ASP A 655 22.36 64.78 -19.49
CA ASP A 655 23.14 63.94 -18.57
C ASP A 655 22.58 63.87 -17.14
N ILE A 656 21.29 64.17 -16.98
CA ILE A 656 20.57 64.21 -15.69
C ILE A 656 19.35 63.28 -15.71
N TRP A 657 18.58 63.33 -16.77
CA TRP A 657 17.33 62.60 -16.92
C TRP A 657 17.52 61.39 -17.79
N ASN A 658 17.10 60.22 -17.31
CA ASN A 658 17.07 59.01 -18.12
C ASN A 658 15.67 58.44 -18.16
N VAL A 659 15.25 58.09 -19.35
CA VAL A 659 13.99 57.35 -19.55
C VAL A 659 14.30 56.07 -20.28
N SER A 660 13.85 54.95 -19.75
CA SER A 660 13.96 53.64 -20.39
C SER A 660 12.59 53.02 -20.59
N ALA A 661 12.50 52.16 -21.59
CA ALA A 661 11.31 51.33 -21.85
C ALA A 661 11.76 49.94 -22.31
N ASP A 662 11.00 48.96 -21.96
CA ASP A 662 11.23 47.56 -22.35
C ASP A 662 9.91 46.84 -22.65
N ILE A 663 10.00 45.83 -23.49
CA ILE A 663 9.01 44.81 -23.71
C ILE A 663 9.68 43.47 -23.60
N GLY A 664 9.08 42.55 -22.88
CA GLY A 664 9.59 41.20 -22.66
C GLY A 664 8.52 40.15 -22.80
N TYR A 665 8.96 38.95 -23.09
CA TYR A 665 8.20 37.72 -23.07
C TYR A 665 9.01 36.68 -22.34
N LEU A 666 8.34 35.88 -21.51
CA LEU A 666 8.91 34.73 -20.80
C LEU A 666 7.92 33.58 -20.91
N GLN A 667 8.42 32.39 -21.24
CA GLN A 667 7.70 31.11 -21.12
C GLN A 667 8.36 30.29 -20.05
N ALA A 668 7.57 29.72 -19.19
CA ALA A 668 7.97 28.71 -18.22
C ALA A 668 7.26 27.39 -18.58
N SER A 669 8.01 26.36 -18.88
CA SER A 669 7.50 24.99 -19.05
C SER A 669 7.72 24.26 -17.75
N ASN A 670 6.64 23.83 -17.11
CA ASN A 670 6.62 23.34 -15.75
C ASN A 670 6.26 21.84 -15.71
N ASP A 671 7.11 21.04 -15.12
CA ASP A 671 6.86 19.64 -14.81
C ASP A 671 6.56 19.49 -13.31
N VAL A 672 5.32 19.21 -12.97
CA VAL A 672 4.84 19.13 -11.57
C VAL A 672 4.71 17.69 -11.13
N THR A 673 5.25 17.40 -9.96
CA THR A 673 5.01 16.15 -9.23
C THR A 673 4.43 16.50 -7.86
N ALA A 674 3.22 15.97 -7.55
CA ALA A 674 2.59 16.17 -6.26
C ALA A 674 2.32 14.81 -5.60
N ASN A 675 2.70 14.66 -4.34
CA ASN A 675 2.57 13.42 -3.57
C ASN A 675 1.82 13.69 -2.27
N GLY A 676 0.75 12.96 -2.05
CA GLY A 676 -0.01 13.02 -0.81
C GLY A 676 -0.99 11.88 -0.65
N TYR A 677 -1.24 11.46 0.59
CA TYR A 677 -2.25 10.47 0.93
C TYR A 677 -2.16 9.17 0.08
N ALA A 678 -0.93 8.63 -0.06
CA ALA A 678 -0.61 7.45 -0.87
C ALA A 678 -0.88 7.57 -2.37
N HIS A 679 -1.05 8.78 -2.88
CA HIS A 679 -1.21 9.05 -4.31
C HIS A 679 -0.15 10.03 -4.83
N ALA A 680 0.26 9.84 -6.09
CA ALA A 680 1.17 10.72 -6.80
C ALA A 680 0.51 11.22 -8.09
N TRP A 681 0.47 12.54 -8.25
CA TRP A 681 0.05 13.20 -9.48
C TRP A 681 1.28 13.70 -10.24
N LYS A 682 1.24 13.58 -11.56
CA LYS A 682 2.25 14.16 -12.45
C LYS A 682 1.57 14.83 -13.61
N PHE A 683 1.92 16.07 -13.86
CA PHE A 683 1.40 16.84 -14.99
C PHE A 683 2.44 17.87 -15.44
N SER A 684 2.31 18.33 -16.68
CA SER A 684 3.13 19.40 -17.26
C SER A 684 2.20 20.50 -17.74
N GLU A 685 2.59 21.74 -17.55
CA GLU A 685 1.84 22.92 -17.98
C GLU A 685 2.79 24.03 -18.42
N ASP A 686 2.36 24.87 -19.35
CA ASP A 686 3.10 26.04 -19.78
C ASP A 686 2.50 27.31 -19.18
N THR A 687 3.34 28.24 -18.78
CA THR A 687 2.96 29.57 -18.33
C THR A 687 3.67 30.62 -19.19
N ASP A 688 2.89 31.44 -19.85
CA ASP A 688 3.38 32.53 -20.67
C ASP A 688 3.22 33.88 -19.97
N ALA A 689 4.23 34.74 -20.05
CA ALA A 689 4.13 36.07 -19.50
C ALA A 689 4.63 37.13 -20.49
N TRP A 690 3.82 38.16 -20.74
CA TRP A 690 4.21 39.34 -21.48
C TRP A 690 4.36 40.52 -20.53
N THR A 691 5.44 41.25 -20.63
CA THR A 691 5.68 42.44 -19.79
C THR A 691 6.04 43.66 -20.62
N VAL A 692 5.55 44.82 -20.20
CA VAL A 692 5.93 46.13 -20.77
C VAL A 692 6.25 47.09 -19.64
N GLY A 693 7.44 47.65 -19.67
CA GLY A 693 7.91 48.56 -18.64
C GLY A 693 8.34 49.93 -19.17
N VAL A 694 8.15 50.97 -18.37
CA VAL A 694 8.76 52.29 -18.55
C VAL A 694 9.33 52.76 -17.21
N ARG A 695 10.54 53.28 -17.21
CA ARG A 695 11.21 53.77 -15.99
C ARG A 695 11.87 55.13 -16.25
N GLY A 696 11.68 56.06 -15.32
CA GLY A 696 12.34 57.36 -15.29
C GLY A 696 13.35 57.44 -14.14
N GLU A 697 14.49 58.04 -14.39
CA GLU A 697 15.57 58.22 -13.40
C GLU A 697 16.06 59.66 -13.46
N VAL A 698 16.46 60.21 -12.32
CA VAL A 698 17.05 61.53 -12.22
C VAL A 698 18.39 61.46 -11.49
N LEU A 699 19.47 61.78 -12.15
CA LEU A 699 20.78 61.83 -11.52
C LEU A 699 20.99 63.18 -10.79
N THR A 700 21.15 63.08 -9.46
CA THR A 700 21.50 64.22 -8.60
C THR A 700 22.81 63.91 -7.91
N LYS A 701 23.67 64.87 -7.70
CA LYS A 701 24.96 64.71 -7.05
C LYS A 701 25.05 65.48 -5.73
N ALA A 702 25.48 64.84 -4.65
CA ALA A 702 25.87 65.47 -3.39
C ALA A 702 27.36 65.20 -3.13
N GLY A 703 28.17 66.08 -3.57
CA GLY A 703 29.64 65.89 -3.62
C GLY A 703 30.06 64.81 -4.58
N SER A 704 30.70 63.75 -4.09
CA SER A 704 31.06 62.54 -4.84
C SER A 704 30.00 61.49 -4.92
N VAL A 705 28.86 61.70 -4.22
CA VAL A 705 27.76 60.75 -4.15
C VAL A 705 26.75 61.01 -5.25
N ASN A 706 26.47 60.02 -6.08
CA ASN A 706 25.39 60.02 -7.02
C ASN A 706 24.10 59.55 -6.29
N ILE A 707 23.00 60.29 -6.41
CA ILE A 707 21.71 59.98 -5.87
C ILE A 707 20.74 59.95 -7.02
N VAL A 708 20.12 58.83 -7.28
CA VAL A 708 19.25 58.56 -8.41
C VAL A 708 17.89 58.11 -7.93
N PRO A 709 16.93 59.03 -7.64
CA PRO A 709 15.55 58.66 -7.50
C PRO A 709 15.03 58.10 -8.84
N HIS A 710 14.17 57.05 -8.73
CA HIS A 710 13.57 56.41 -9.89
C HIS A 710 12.11 56.09 -9.65
N LEU A 711 11.33 56.10 -10.72
CA LEU A 711 9.94 55.69 -10.76
C LEU A 711 9.72 54.86 -12.02
N GLY A 712 9.14 53.69 -11.87
CA GLY A 712 8.74 52.79 -12.96
C GLY A 712 7.25 52.59 -13.02
N LEU A 713 6.76 52.16 -14.16
CA LEU A 713 5.45 51.57 -14.38
C LEU A 713 5.66 50.34 -15.23
N ARG A 714 5.13 49.21 -14.79
CA ARG A 714 5.20 47.93 -15.47
C ARG A 714 3.85 47.26 -15.51
N TYR A 715 3.49 46.75 -16.65
CA TYR A 715 2.35 45.89 -16.86
C TYR A 715 2.85 44.50 -17.23
N THR A 716 2.26 43.47 -16.60
CA THR A 716 2.55 42.06 -16.89
C THR A 716 1.24 41.33 -17.06
N ALA A 717 1.08 40.65 -18.17
CA ALA A 717 0.01 39.69 -18.42
C ALA A 717 0.59 38.28 -18.29
N ILE A 718 -0.03 37.45 -17.48
CA ILE A 718 0.36 36.04 -17.24
C ILE A 718 -0.81 35.16 -17.65
N SER A 719 -0.55 34.17 -18.49
CA SER A 719 -1.49 33.15 -18.92
C SER A 719 -0.90 31.80 -18.57
N THR A 720 -1.64 30.98 -17.85
CA THR A 720 -1.22 29.65 -17.46
C THR A 720 -2.17 28.66 -18.07
N ASP A 721 -1.64 27.64 -18.75
CA ASP A 721 -2.44 26.54 -19.26
C ASP A 721 -3.05 25.76 -18.07
N GLY A 722 -4.33 25.43 -18.17
CA GLY A 722 -4.97 24.53 -17.22
C GLY A 722 -4.35 23.15 -17.30
N PHE A 723 -4.31 22.42 -16.21
CA PHE A 723 -3.78 21.05 -16.19
C PHE A 723 -4.84 20.02 -15.86
N GLU A 724 -4.60 18.81 -16.37
CA GLU A 724 -5.46 17.66 -16.16
C GLU A 724 -4.60 16.47 -15.69
N ALA A 725 -4.72 16.14 -14.41
CA ALA A 725 -3.99 15.02 -13.79
C ALA A 725 -4.92 14.19 -12.90
N GLY A 726 -6.17 14.00 -13.37
CA GLY A 726 -7.24 13.37 -12.61
C GLY A 726 -8.07 14.38 -11.83
N TYR A 727 -7.53 15.47 -11.43
CA TYR A 727 -8.26 16.71 -11.19
C TYR A 727 -7.87 17.75 -12.24
N VAL A 728 -8.78 18.63 -12.53
CA VAL A 728 -8.64 19.68 -13.54
C VAL A 728 -8.59 21.00 -12.81
N THR A 729 -7.65 21.85 -13.20
CA THR A 729 -7.71 23.25 -12.85
C THR A 729 -7.77 24.07 -14.12
N ASP A 730 -8.64 25.05 -14.12
CA ASP A 730 -8.64 26.13 -15.08
C ASP A 730 -8.18 27.38 -14.33
N ILE A 731 -7.27 28.13 -14.91
CA ILE A 731 -6.62 29.24 -14.25
C ILE A 731 -6.86 30.49 -15.14
N ASP A 732 -7.51 31.49 -14.58
CA ASP A 732 -7.78 32.71 -15.31
C ASP A 732 -6.49 33.54 -15.54
N ASP A 733 -6.42 34.21 -16.70
CA ASP A 733 -5.33 35.10 -17.02
C ASP A 733 -5.20 36.23 -16.00
N GLN A 734 -3.97 36.58 -15.63
CA GLN A 734 -3.68 37.62 -14.65
C GLN A 734 -3.08 38.86 -15.31
N ASN A 735 -3.59 40.05 -14.93
CA ASN A 735 -3.13 41.33 -15.40
C ASN A 735 -2.59 42.16 -14.23
N VAL A 736 -1.29 42.33 -14.15
CA VAL A 736 -0.61 42.92 -13.00
C VAL A 736 0.05 44.24 -13.38
N PHE A 737 -0.19 45.24 -12.57
CA PHE A 737 0.47 46.54 -12.68
C PHE A 737 1.39 46.78 -11.47
N GLN A 738 2.65 47.07 -11.74
CA GLN A 738 3.65 47.37 -10.72
C GLN A 738 4.17 48.82 -10.91
N MET A 739 4.35 49.50 -9.78
CA MET A 739 4.88 50.84 -9.76
C MET A 739 6.16 50.92 -8.85
N PRO A 740 7.32 50.41 -9.30
CA PRO A 740 8.54 50.49 -8.50
C PRO A 740 8.94 51.96 -8.30
N VAL A 741 9.07 52.37 -7.04
CA VAL A 741 9.51 53.69 -6.59
C VAL A 741 10.68 53.51 -5.65
N GLY A 742 11.80 54.15 -5.95
CA GLY A 742 12.99 53.99 -5.12
C GLY A 742 14.06 55.02 -5.33
N VAL A 743 15.17 54.80 -4.65
CA VAL A 743 16.35 55.62 -4.77
C VAL A 743 17.60 54.76 -4.80
N THR A 744 18.44 54.97 -5.82
CA THR A 744 19.79 54.37 -5.88
C THR A 744 20.84 55.38 -5.43
N VAL A 745 21.77 54.95 -4.55
CA VAL A 745 22.91 55.77 -4.13
C VAL A 745 24.21 55.08 -4.62
N SER A 746 25.12 55.82 -5.25
CA SER A 746 26.39 55.27 -5.75
C SER A 746 27.54 56.26 -5.57
N VAL A 747 28.75 55.77 -5.49
CA VAL A 747 29.97 56.56 -5.45
C VAL A 747 30.99 56.01 -6.44
N ASP A 748 31.57 56.86 -7.25
CA ASP A 748 32.57 56.44 -8.24
C ASP A 748 34.00 56.61 -7.69
N PHE A 749 34.78 55.56 -7.74
CA PHE A 749 36.19 55.48 -7.35
C PHE A 749 37.04 55.17 -8.58
N GLU A 750 38.03 55.99 -8.88
CA GLU A 750 38.98 55.74 -9.96
C GLU A 750 40.32 55.21 -9.40
N THR A 751 40.76 54.05 -9.90
CA THR A 751 42.01 53.44 -9.52
C THR A 751 42.59 52.58 -10.66
N ASN A 752 43.84 52.83 -11.04
CA ASN A 752 44.59 52.12 -12.09
C ASN A 752 43.84 51.98 -13.43
N GLY A 753 43.11 53.01 -13.83
CA GLY A 753 42.28 52.98 -15.05
C GLY A 753 40.95 52.23 -14.94
N TRP A 754 40.56 51.77 -13.74
CA TRP A 754 39.28 51.25 -13.44
C TRP A 754 38.41 52.29 -12.74
N THR A 755 37.14 52.36 -13.13
CA THR A 755 36.12 53.09 -12.36
C THR A 755 35.33 52.05 -11.59
N ILE A 756 35.35 52.06 -10.27
CA ILE A 756 34.65 51.17 -9.37
C ILE A 756 33.50 51.95 -8.72
N ALA A 757 32.27 51.47 -8.90
CA ALA A 757 31.07 52.15 -8.45
C ALA A 757 30.21 51.24 -7.55
N PRO A 758 30.44 51.20 -6.23
CA PRO A 758 29.46 50.57 -5.33
C PRO A 758 28.14 51.32 -5.37
N LYS A 759 27.03 50.54 -5.35
CA LYS A 759 25.67 51.04 -5.35
C LYS A 759 24.79 50.41 -4.27
N PHE A 760 23.88 51.17 -3.75
CA PHE A 760 22.80 50.72 -2.86
C PHE A 760 21.46 51.24 -3.41
N ASP A 761 20.48 50.38 -3.59
CA ASP A 761 19.13 50.73 -3.97
C ASP A 761 18.14 50.33 -2.87
N LEU A 762 17.16 51.20 -2.65
CA LEU A 762 16.02 50.89 -1.79
C LEU A 762 14.73 51.28 -2.53
N SER A 763 13.84 50.32 -2.70
CA SER A 763 12.62 50.56 -3.45
C SER A 763 11.40 49.88 -2.84
N VAL A 764 10.21 50.39 -3.12
CA VAL A 764 8.91 49.79 -2.83
C VAL A 764 8.22 49.58 -4.16
N VAL A 765 7.54 48.45 -4.32
CA VAL A 765 6.86 48.09 -5.57
C VAL A 765 5.35 47.96 -5.33
N PRO A 766 4.59 49.06 -5.20
CA PRO A 766 3.14 49.00 -5.18
C PRO A 766 2.61 48.19 -6.36
N THR A 767 1.83 47.20 -6.08
CA THR A 767 1.27 46.26 -7.07
C THR A 767 -0.25 46.30 -7.07
N PHE A 768 -0.84 46.40 -8.24
CA PHE A 768 -2.26 46.55 -8.50
C PHE A 768 -2.72 45.55 -9.56
N GLY A 769 -4.03 45.38 -9.73
CA GLY A 769 -4.61 44.44 -10.69
C GLY A 769 -4.83 43.08 -10.07
N ASP A 770 -4.75 42.02 -10.88
CA ASP A 770 -5.08 40.65 -10.51
C ASP A 770 -3.92 40.02 -9.71
N LYS A 771 -3.96 40.20 -8.39
CA LYS A 771 -2.96 39.65 -7.47
C LYS A 771 -3.33 38.27 -7.01
N ASP A 772 -4.58 37.96 -7.09
CA ASP A 772 -5.14 36.63 -6.81
C ASP A 772 -5.31 35.91 -8.16
N ALA A 773 -4.94 34.64 -8.19
CA ALA A 773 -5.28 33.73 -9.28
C ALA A 773 -6.67 33.15 -8.99
N ASP A 774 -7.60 33.37 -9.90
CA ASP A 774 -8.90 32.71 -9.86
C ASP A 774 -8.75 31.34 -10.49
N LEU A 775 -9.01 30.28 -9.69
CA LEU A 775 -8.83 28.90 -10.06
C LEU A 775 -10.15 28.15 -9.97
N LYS A 776 -10.30 27.15 -10.83
CA LYS A 776 -11.37 26.17 -10.76
C LYS A 776 -10.79 24.82 -10.42
N LEU A 777 -11.27 24.21 -9.35
CA LEU A 777 -10.97 22.83 -9.01
C LEU A 777 -12.08 21.92 -9.57
N GLY A 778 -11.72 21.00 -10.42
CA GLY A 778 -12.60 19.98 -10.97
C GLY A 778 -11.95 18.61 -10.97
N ILE A 779 -12.70 17.57 -11.25
CA ILE A 779 -12.22 16.20 -11.42
C ILE A 779 -12.56 15.75 -12.83
N THR A 780 -11.64 15.12 -13.54
CA THR A 780 -11.87 14.59 -14.88
C THR A 780 -13.10 13.67 -14.91
N GLY A 781 -14.08 14.02 -15.74
CA GLY A 781 -15.35 13.30 -15.85
C GLY A 781 -16.44 13.77 -14.89
N VAL A 782 -16.17 14.72 -14.01
CA VAL A 782 -17.15 15.37 -13.13
C VAL A 782 -17.45 16.77 -13.67
N SER A 783 -18.73 17.10 -13.83
CA SER A 783 -19.15 18.41 -14.39
C SER A 783 -19.13 19.55 -13.37
N THR A 784 -19.08 19.23 -12.09
CA THR A 784 -19.07 20.20 -11.00
C THR A 784 -17.66 20.68 -10.73
N THR A 785 -17.49 21.99 -10.55
CA THR A 785 -16.23 22.62 -10.16
C THR A 785 -16.45 23.51 -8.94
N ASP A 786 -15.39 23.69 -8.15
CA ASP A 786 -15.31 24.71 -7.10
C ASP A 786 -14.44 25.86 -7.58
N ASP A 787 -14.97 27.08 -7.55
CA ASP A 787 -14.24 28.29 -7.90
C ASP A 787 -13.65 28.92 -6.63
N TYR A 788 -12.37 29.27 -6.67
CA TYR A 788 -11.69 29.88 -5.53
C TYR A 788 -10.52 30.76 -5.99
N ALA A 789 -10.10 31.67 -5.12
CA ALA A 789 -9.00 32.58 -5.41
C ALA A 789 -7.82 32.33 -4.45
N VAL A 790 -6.59 32.35 -5.01
CA VAL A 790 -5.35 32.20 -4.25
C VAL A 790 -4.46 33.40 -4.49
N ARG A 791 -3.99 34.04 -3.42
CA ARG A 791 -3.02 35.13 -3.54
C ARG A 791 -1.68 34.62 -4.06
N VAL A 792 -1.33 34.97 -5.30
CA VAL A 792 -0.07 34.54 -5.94
C VAL A 792 0.92 35.68 -6.11
N ILE A 793 0.47 36.94 -6.09
CA ILE A 793 1.32 38.11 -6.31
C ILE A 793 1.31 39.02 -5.09
N ASP A 794 2.49 39.50 -4.68
CA ASP A 794 2.66 40.41 -3.55
C ASP A 794 2.05 41.78 -3.81
N SER A 795 1.48 42.39 -2.79
CA SER A 795 0.81 43.68 -2.90
C SER A 795 1.80 44.87 -2.92
N ASN A 796 2.82 44.87 -2.10
CA ASN A 796 3.72 46.00 -1.94
C ASN A 796 5.08 45.54 -1.46
N PRO A 797 5.85 44.74 -2.20
CA PRO A 797 7.15 44.28 -1.75
C PRO A 797 8.13 45.44 -1.56
N VAL A 798 8.92 45.37 -0.50
CA VAL A 798 10.06 46.26 -0.25
C VAL A 798 11.31 45.54 -0.66
N GLN A 799 12.16 46.24 -1.43
CA GLN A 799 13.37 45.65 -2.00
C GLN A 799 14.59 46.49 -1.63
N ALA A 800 15.69 45.83 -1.28
CA ALA A 800 16.98 46.45 -1.05
C ALA A 800 18.04 45.72 -1.87
N GLN A 801 18.85 46.48 -2.64
CA GLN A 801 19.91 45.94 -3.48
C GLN A 801 21.26 46.54 -3.08
N LEU A 802 22.27 45.72 -2.92
CA LEU A 802 23.67 46.10 -2.79
C LEU A 802 24.43 45.63 -4.03
N GLY A 803 25.22 46.47 -4.63
CA GLY A 803 25.99 46.08 -5.80
C GLY A 803 27.30 46.88 -5.97
N VAL A 804 28.11 46.41 -6.91
CA VAL A 804 29.31 47.10 -7.35
C VAL A 804 29.48 46.91 -8.85
N ASN A 805 29.72 47.98 -9.55
CA ASN A 805 30.12 47.93 -10.97
C ASN A 805 31.59 48.35 -11.11
N ALA A 806 32.34 47.73 -12.00
CA ALA A 806 33.71 48.02 -12.31
C ALA A 806 33.89 48.11 -13.82
N THR A 807 34.42 49.21 -14.34
CA THR A 807 34.65 49.42 -15.77
C THR A 807 36.09 49.83 -16.07
N ASN A 808 36.62 49.30 -17.17
CA ASN A 808 37.94 49.68 -17.70
C ASN A 808 37.91 49.63 -19.23
N GLY A 809 37.78 50.79 -19.85
CA GLY A 809 37.66 50.89 -21.30
C GLY A 809 36.53 50.07 -21.87
N ALA A 810 36.81 49.02 -22.68
CA ALA A 810 35.80 48.17 -23.31
C ALA A 810 35.13 47.23 -22.33
N TRP A 811 35.75 46.89 -21.24
CA TRP A 811 35.27 45.92 -20.28
C TRP A 811 34.44 46.54 -19.15
N GLY A 812 33.40 45.89 -18.79
CA GLY A 812 32.59 46.19 -17.60
C GLY A 812 32.20 44.92 -16.89
N PHE A 813 32.20 44.96 -15.57
CA PHE A 813 31.80 43.87 -14.67
C PHE A 813 30.85 44.43 -13.62
N GLY A 814 29.89 43.63 -13.21
CA GLY A 814 28.95 43.97 -12.14
C GLY A 814 28.64 42.77 -11.27
N LEU A 815 28.43 43.07 -10.00
CA LEU A 815 27.96 42.09 -9.02
C LEU A 815 26.92 42.76 -8.12
N SER A 816 25.81 42.14 -7.90
CA SER A 816 24.80 42.65 -6.96
C SER A 816 24.06 41.54 -6.23
N TYR A 817 23.54 41.87 -5.06
CA TYR A 817 22.68 41.09 -4.22
C TYR A 817 21.43 41.90 -3.89
N LYS A 818 20.25 41.28 -4.05
CA LYS A 818 18.95 41.88 -3.81
C LYS A 818 18.18 41.08 -2.78
N LEU A 819 17.60 41.75 -1.82
CA LEU A 819 16.69 41.22 -0.83
C LEU A 819 15.31 41.87 -1.04
N GLY A 820 14.27 41.04 -1.15
CA GLY A 820 12.87 41.45 -1.20
C GLY A 820 12.10 40.86 -0.04
N VAL A 821 11.20 41.64 0.57
CA VAL A 821 10.28 41.18 1.60
C VAL A 821 8.87 41.72 1.30
N GLY A 822 7.87 40.91 1.58
CA GLY A 822 6.50 41.29 1.22
C GLY A 822 5.44 40.58 2.08
N SER A 823 4.19 40.52 1.56
CA SER A 823 3.08 39.83 2.16
C SER A 823 3.26 38.31 2.12
N ASP A 824 2.44 37.57 2.86
CA ASP A 824 2.33 36.11 2.81
C ASP A 824 3.65 35.40 3.17
N ASP A 825 4.39 35.95 4.17
CA ASP A 825 5.74 35.52 4.56
C ASP A 825 6.71 35.45 3.35
N ARG A 826 6.57 36.37 2.40
CA ARG A 826 7.41 36.43 1.20
C ARG A 826 8.79 36.95 1.52
N MET A 827 9.79 36.22 1.06
CA MET A 827 11.19 36.58 1.15
C MET A 827 11.94 36.14 -0.12
N ASN A 828 12.46 37.11 -0.84
CA ASN A 828 13.19 36.87 -2.08
C ASN A 828 14.65 37.30 -1.89
N ASN A 829 15.56 36.41 -2.19
CA ASN A 829 17.00 36.63 -2.13
C ASN A 829 17.59 36.31 -3.49
N SER A 830 18.22 37.28 -4.16
CA SER A 830 18.84 37.03 -5.45
C SER A 830 20.22 37.70 -5.57
N PHE A 831 21.05 37.07 -6.37
CA PHE A 831 22.31 37.63 -6.76
C PHE A 831 22.37 37.74 -8.28
N ASN A 832 23.21 38.68 -8.76
CA ASN A 832 23.44 38.91 -10.16
C ASN A 832 24.93 39.16 -10.40
N ALA A 833 25.46 38.60 -11.47
CA ALA A 833 26.82 38.87 -11.93
C ALA A 833 26.82 39.09 -13.44
N ASN A 834 27.38 40.19 -13.88
CA ASN A 834 27.37 40.56 -15.30
C ASN A 834 28.75 40.92 -15.85
N VAL A 835 28.88 40.75 -17.15
CA VAL A 835 30.06 41.15 -17.92
C VAL A 835 29.62 41.83 -19.20
N ARG A 836 30.35 42.88 -19.58
CA ARG A 836 30.11 43.63 -20.80
C ARG A 836 31.40 43.83 -21.57
N TYR A 837 31.31 43.81 -22.91
CA TYR A 837 32.38 44.23 -23.80
C TYR A 837 31.83 45.23 -24.85
N ALA A 838 32.47 46.36 -24.97
CA ALA A 838 32.15 47.38 -25.98
C ALA A 838 33.16 47.29 -27.15
N PHE A 839 32.67 47.28 -28.38
CA PHE A 839 33.46 47.17 -29.59
C PHE A 839 33.84 48.53 -30.13
#